data_cdf2f6e1ff80660d711b927a6c202956
#
_entry.id   cdf2f6e1ff80660d711b927a6c202956
#
_cell.length_a   1.000
_cell.length_b   1.000
_cell.length_c   1.000
_cell.angle_alpha   90.00
_cell.angle_beta   90.00
_cell.angle_gamma   90.00
#
_symmetry.space_group_name_H-M   'P 1'
#
loop_
_entity.id
_entity.type
_entity.pdbx_description
1 polymer ?
#
loop_
_entity_poly.entity_id
_entity_poly.type
_entity_poly.pdbx_seq_one_letter_code
_entity_poly.pdbx_strand_id
1 'polypeptide(L)'
;MKTYTCKNIRNIALAGHGGSGKTSVCEGLLYKCGEIERMGKVSDGNSVMDYDPEEIKRKISLGTSLAYCQWKDVKINILDTPGQFDFAAGLYEGISAAESVVIALPAKDGVQVGTIKAYREAVKRGKATMFVVTRMEEENSNFYKCLEELKTEFGPSICPIVVPFDKYGTVESYINLLEMKAYTYDNGVPTEVEMPASENRLKGLRAAMAEAVAETDEELMMRFFENEGEDFTEAELIKGLHDGIHKGYITPVVCCSGDTLAGIDMMLNTIIYMLPSPDETDGELCEDGTRSVYGSKDTLEAKVFKTVADPFVGKLSFVKIVNGTLAAGTEVINRTTGNLEKPGKLLSMQGKKTDDMIEAYAGDIVAVTKLNANTGDTLTASGDETIFAREKYPVPCFFKAISAKDKNDEGKVSNAIKRMVEEDKTLSYDHNHETHQRILGGLGEQHLDAAIAKMKNKFGIDVNVSDPVIAYRESIRKNVQAEGKHKKQSGGHGQYGHVKIEFEPCESETLVFEEKVFGGSVPKNYFPAVEKGLQESTAHGVLAGYPVVNLKATLLDGSYHPVDSSEQAFKMAAHIAYKQGLAQASPCLLEPICLVKVVLDDASTGDIMTVINKRRGTVLGMNPSEEEKGMTELDAQIPQAEITDLATVIRQITRGLGYFTAQFDHYEQLPQALEADVIANAPKYSEYEG
;
A
#
# COMPACT_ATOMS: atom_id res chain seq x y z
N MET A 1 -28.64 20.09 6.96
CA MET A 1 -28.11 19.58 5.67
C MET A 1 -29.27 18.91 4.94
N LYS A 2 -29.33 18.99 3.58
CA LYS A 2 -30.37 18.29 2.79
C LYS A 2 -30.13 16.78 2.88
N THR A 3 -31.16 15.98 3.03
CA THR A 3 -31.11 14.52 3.02
C THR A 3 -31.14 14.03 1.58
N TYR A 4 -30.25 13.08 1.24
CA TYR A 4 -30.18 12.48 -0.08
C TYR A 4 -30.50 10.99 0.02
N THR A 5 -31.19 10.46 -0.96
CA THR A 5 -31.39 9.01 -1.16
C THR A 5 -30.24 8.44 -2.01
N CYS A 6 -30.04 7.13 -2.00
CA CYS A 6 -29.00 6.47 -2.81
C CYS A 6 -28.98 6.94 -4.28
N LYS A 7 -30.16 7.09 -4.90
CA LYS A 7 -30.32 7.56 -6.31
C LYS A 7 -29.72 8.94 -6.57
N ASN A 8 -29.71 9.79 -5.54
CA ASN A 8 -29.25 11.17 -5.63
C ASN A 8 -27.87 11.35 -5.01
N ILE A 9 -27.07 10.28 -4.96
CA ILE A 9 -25.67 10.29 -4.51
C ILE A 9 -24.79 9.76 -5.63
N ARG A 10 -23.61 10.34 -5.78
CA ARG A 10 -22.51 9.82 -6.59
C ARG A 10 -21.24 9.83 -5.73
N ASN A 11 -20.62 8.67 -5.54
CA ASN A 11 -19.33 8.58 -4.86
C ASN A 11 -18.26 8.33 -5.89
N ILE A 12 -17.38 9.31 -6.08
CA ILE A 12 -16.32 9.25 -7.07
C ILE A 12 -14.94 9.28 -6.41
N ALA A 13 -14.03 8.43 -6.86
CA ALA A 13 -12.62 8.52 -6.55
C ALA A 13 -11.89 9.20 -7.69
N LEU A 14 -11.21 10.32 -7.43
CA LEU A 14 -10.31 10.96 -8.37
C LEU A 14 -8.96 10.24 -8.32
N ALA A 15 -8.61 9.52 -9.36
CA ALA A 15 -7.40 8.71 -9.47
C ALA A 15 -6.52 9.15 -10.66
N GLY A 16 -5.31 8.60 -10.78
CA GLY A 16 -4.37 8.90 -11.87
C GLY A 16 -2.95 9.19 -11.37
N HIS A 17 -2.04 9.46 -12.30
CA HIS A 17 -0.63 9.67 -12.00
C HIS A 17 -0.37 10.92 -11.14
N GLY A 18 0.80 10.95 -10.47
CA GLY A 18 1.24 12.15 -9.73
C GLY A 18 1.34 13.36 -10.68
N GLY A 19 0.73 14.49 -10.29
CA GLY A 19 0.73 15.69 -11.13
C GLY A 19 -0.30 15.72 -12.26
N SER A 20 -1.20 14.73 -12.36
CA SER A 20 -2.25 14.69 -13.40
C SER A 20 -3.41 15.69 -13.20
N GLY A 21 -3.35 16.56 -12.21
CA GLY A 21 -4.35 17.62 -12.00
C GLY A 21 -5.59 17.20 -11.21
N LYS A 22 -5.60 16.04 -10.53
CA LYS A 22 -6.73 15.55 -9.70
C LYS A 22 -7.23 16.60 -8.70
N THR A 23 -6.33 17.05 -7.85
CA THR A 23 -6.66 18.04 -6.82
C THR A 23 -7.14 19.37 -7.41
N SER A 24 -6.55 19.84 -8.53
CA SER A 24 -7.04 21.03 -9.23
C SER A 24 -8.45 20.84 -9.82
N VAL A 25 -8.75 19.65 -10.35
CA VAL A 25 -10.11 19.30 -10.80
C VAL A 25 -11.06 19.28 -9.61
N CYS A 26 -10.67 18.69 -8.48
CA CYS A 26 -11.48 18.69 -7.26
C CYS A 26 -11.80 20.12 -6.79
N GLU A 27 -10.79 20.99 -6.71
CA GLU A 27 -10.97 22.42 -6.37
C GLU A 27 -11.93 23.10 -7.34
N GLY A 28 -11.79 22.82 -8.65
CA GLY A 28 -12.68 23.33 -9.68
C GLY A 28 -14.14 22.87 -9.53
N LEU A 29 -14.35 21.58 -9.19
CA LEU A 29 -15.68 21.02 -8.91
C LEU A 29 -16.32 21.71 -7.70
N LEU A 30 -15.58 21.83 -6.57
CA LEU A 30 -16.05 22.47 -5.35
C LEU A 30 -16.39 23.96 -5.57
N TYR A 31 -15.55 24.68 -6.29
CA TYR A 31 -15.77 26.09 -6.58
C TYR A 31 -16.97 26.31 -7.52
N LYS A 32 -17.09 25.48 -8.58
CA LYS A 32 -18.20 25.54 -9.53
C LYS A 32 -19.55 25.25 -8.88
N CYS A 33 -19.58 24.34 -7.90
CA CYS A 33 -20.77 24.04 -7.11
C CYS A 33 -21.06 25.06 -5.98
N GLY A 34 -20.14 26.02 -5.73
CA GLY A 34 -20.30 27.03 -4.69
C GLY A 34 -20.02 26.57 -3.26
N GLU A 35 -19.35 25.43 -3.11
CA GLU A 35 -19.00 24.88 -1.79
C GLU A 35 -17.77 25.58 -1.18
N ILE A 36 -16.96 26.24 -2.00
CA ILE A 36 -15.82 27.07 -1.60
C ILE A 36 -15.91 28.44 -2.26
N GLU A 37 -15.57 29.49 -1.52
CA GLU A 37 -15.63 30.89 -2.00
C GLU A 37 -14.43 31.25 -2.90
N ARG A 38 -13.32 30.55 -2.72
CA ARG A 38 -12.07 30.76 -3.45
C ARG A 38 -11.40 29.42 -3.73
N MET A 39 -11.01 29.24 -4.98
CA MET A 39 -10.29 28.06 -5.44
C MET A 39 -8.86 28.06 -4.89
N GLY A 40 -8.45 26.98 -4.27
CA GLY A 40 -7.09 26.75 -3.81
C GLY A 40 -6.19 26.24 -4.92
N LYS A 41 -4.86 26.32 -4.68
CA LYS A 41 -3.84 25.73 -5.56
C LYS A 41 -2.84 24.93 -4.75
N VAL A 42 -2.50 23.74 -5.22
CA VAL A 42 -1.49 22.89 -4.60
C VAL A 42 -0.12 23.59 -4.54
N SER A 43 0.24 24.33 -5.61
CA SER A 43 1.47 25.14 -5.67
C SER A 43 1.57 26.17 -4.55
N ASP A 44 0.45 26.75 -4.15
CA ASP A 44 0.36 27.80 -3.14
C ASP A 44 0.15 27.24 -1.72
N GLY A 45 -0.08 25.93 -1.60
CA GLY A 45 -0.31 25.24 -0.33
C GLY A 45 -1.62 25.62 0.36
N ASN A 46 -2.62 26.04 -0.39
CA ASN A 46 -3.93 26.48 0.11
C ASN A 46 -5.11 25.68 -0.45
N SER A 47 -4.85 24.51 -1.03
CA SER A 47 -5.88 23.56 -1.44
C SER A 47 -6.72 23.09 -0.24
N VAL A 48 -8.01 22.91 -0.47
CA VAL A 48 -8.92 22.32 0.54
C VAL A 48 -8.60 20.85 0.80
N MET A 49 -8.12 20.14 -0.22
CA MET A 49 -7.88 18.70 -0.16
C MET A 49 -6.51 18.35 0.44
N ASP A 50 -5.45 19.08 0.11
CA ASP A 50 -4.10 18.88 0.64
C ASP A 50 -3.88 19.76 1.87
N TYR A 51 -4.36 19.35 3.03
CA TYR A 51 -4.35 20.14 4.27
C TYR A 51 -3.37 19.63 5.33
N ASP A 52 -2.77 18.44 5.14
CA ASP A 52 -1.70 17.96 6.03
C ASP A 52 -0.44 18.82 5.84
N PRO A 53 0.26 19.24 6.90
CA PRO A 53 1.48 20.03 6.80
C PRO A 53 2.56 19.42 5.89
N GLU A 54 2.65 18.08 5.82
CA GLU A 54 3.59 17.42 4.92
C GLU A 54 3.10 17.42 3.47
N GLU A 55 1.79 17.37 3.19
CA GLU A 55 1.22 17.56 1.85
C GLU A 55 1.52 18.97 1.33
N ILE A 56 1.25 19.98 2.15
CA ILE A 56 1.53 21.39 1.83
C ILE A 56 3.01 21.61 1.53
N LYS A 57 3.89 21.08 2.37
CA LYS A 57 5.35 21.20 2.22
C LYS A 57 5.88 20.50 0.98
N ARG A 58 5.37 19.30 0.69
CA ARG A 58 5.80 18.46 -0.43
C ARG A 58 5.07 18.80 -1.73
N LYS A 59 3.96 19.50 -1.64
CA LYS A 59 3.05 19.83 -2.76
C LYS A 59 2.52 18.60 -3.48
N ILE A 60 2.22 17.55 -2.72
CA ILE A 60 1.65 16.28 -3.18
C ILE A 60 0.68 15.75 -2.13
N SER A 61 -0.37 15.08 -2.57
CA SER A 61 -1.29 14.37 -1.68
C SER A 61 -0.61 13.11 -1.11
N LEU A 62 -0.71 12.88 0.19
CA LEU A 62 -0.14 11.73 0.91
C LEU A 62 -1.21 10.73 1.37
N GLY A 63 -2.46 11.12 1.39
CA GLY A 63 -3.60 10.30 1.77
C GLY A 63 -4.83 10.70 0.99
N THR A 64 -5.89 9.89 1.09
CA THR A 64 -7.18 10.22 0.48
C THR A 64 -7.88 11.29 1.29
N SER A 65 -8.27 12.37 0.65
CA SER A 65 -9.09 13.43 1.23
C SER A 65 -10.53 13.33 0.75
N LEU A 66 -11.48 13.69 1.61
CA LEU A 66 -12.91 13.67 1.33
C LEU A 66 -13.47 15.09 1.28
N ALA A 67 -14.22 15.37 0.22
CA ALA A 67 -15.09 16.53 0.12
C ALA A 67 -16.42 16.12 -0.53
N TYR A 68 -17.39 17.00 -0.52
CA TYR A 68 -18.63 16.82 -1.27
C TYR A 68 -19.01 18.11 -1.98
N CYS A 69 -19.79 17.98 -3.05
CA CYS A 69 -20.48 19.10 -3.63
C CYS A 69 -21.89 18.70 -4.06
N GLN A 70 -22.74 19.71 -4.25
CA GLN A 70 -24.08 19.53 -4.77
C GLN A 70 -24.14 20.09 -6.19
N TRP A 71 -24.55 19.26 -7.15
CA TRP A 71 -24.83 19.69 -8.52
C TRP A 71 -26.25 19.31 -8.89
N LYS A 72 -27.08 20.30 -9.21
CA LYS A 72 -28.53 20.14 -9.35
C LYS A 72 -29.09 19.49 -8.06
N ASP A 73 -29.76 18.35 -8.13
CA ASP A 73 -30.33 17.66 -6.96
C ASP A 73 -29.50 16.45 -6.49
N VAL A 74 -28.29 16.30 -6.99
CA VAL A 74 -27.36 15.19 -6.69
C VAL A 74 -26.23 15.65 -5.79
N LYS A 75 -25.95 14.89 -4.74
CA LYS A 75 -24.75 15.01 -3.90
C LYS A 75 -23.64 14.20 -4.52
N ILE A 76 -22.48 14.81 -4.74
CA ILE A 76 -21.28 14.13 -5.24
C ILE A 76 -20.26 14.12 -4.10
N ASN A 77 -19.98 12.94 -3.53
CA ASN A 77 -18.85 12.74 -2.63
C ASN A 77 -17.59 12.51 -3.45
N ILE A 78 -16.55 13.28 -3.19
CA ILE A 78 -15.30 13.29 -3.94
C ILE A 78 -14.18 12.78 -3.03
N LEU A 79 -13.56 11.66 -3.40
CA LEU A 79 -12.39 11.11 -2.74
C LEU A 79 -11.16 11.43 -3.61
N ASP A 80 -10.43 12.48 -3.25
CA ASP A 80 -9.19 12.83 -3.93
C ASP A 80 -8.06 11.93 -3.45
N THR A 81 -7.48 11.12 -4.36
CA THR A 81 -6.49 10.10 -4.02
C THR A 81 -5.06 10.50 -4.40
N PRO A 82 -4.05 10.05 -3.64
CA PRO A 82 -2.66 10.26 -3.99
C PRO A 82 -2.32 9.66 -5.36
N GLY A 83 -1.48 10.35 -6.13
CA GLY A 83 -1.02 9.86 -7.43
C GLY A 83 0.38 9.25 -7.41
N GLN A 84 1.11 9.34 -6.30
CA GLN A 84 2.43 8.75 -6.14
C GLN A 84 2.32 7.30 -5.64
N PHE A 85 3.14 6.41 -6.18
CA PHE A 85 3.09 4.96 -5.86
C PHE A 85 3.43 4.66 -4.40
N ASP A 86 4.23 5.50 -3.76
CA ASP A 86 4.59 5.38 -2.36
C ASP A 86 3.40 5.58 -1.42
N PHE A 87 2.33 6.22 -1.88
CA PHE A 87 1.11 6.49 -1.10
C PHE A 87 -0.11 5.74 -1.63
N ALA A 88 0.11 4.55 -2.18
CA ALA A 88 -0.95 3.74 -2.79
C ALA A 88 -2.08 3.37 -1.82
N ALA A 89 -1.87 3.35 -0.50
CA ALA A 89 -2.92 3.12 0.48
C ALA A 89 -4.14 4.01 0.21
N GLY A 90 -3.91 5.30 -0.02
CA GLY A 90 -4.98 6.25 -0.32
C GLY A 90 -5.76 5.90 -1.60
N LEU A 91 -5.09 5.45 -2.67
CA LEU A 91 -5.77 5.01 -3.88
C LEU A 91 -6.72 3.84 -3.60
N TYR A 92 -6.28 2.84 -2.84
CA TYR A 92 -7.09 1.68 -2.46
C TYR A 92 -8.28 2.08 -1.58
N GLU A 93 -8.06 2.95 -0.59
CA GLU A 93 -9.13 3.50 0.25
C GLU A 93 -10.19 4.22 -0.59
N GLY A 94 -9.76 5.12 -1.49
CA GLY A 94 -10.67 5.90 -2.33
C GLY A 94 -11.48 5.03 -3.29
N ILE A 95 -10.84 4.10 -4.01
CA ILE A 95 -11.53 3.20 -4.94
C ILE A 95 -12.49 2.27 -4.19
N SER A 96 -12.12 1.79 -2.98
CA SER A 96 -13.00 0.90 -2.22
C SER A 96 -14.29 1.59 -1.77
N ALA A 97 -14.22 2.88 -1.45
CA ALA A 97 -15.37 3.65 -0.98
C ALA A 97 -16.25 4.21 -2.10
N ALA A 98 -15.73 4.35 -3.32
CA ALA A 98 -16.44 4.91 -4.47
C ALA A 98 -17.17 3.82 -5.29
N GLU A 99 -18.26 4.18 -5.98
CA GLU A 99 -18.89 3.39 -7.03
C GLU A 99 -18.20 3.61 -8.37
N SER A 100 -17.65 4.80 -8.57
CA SER A 100 -17.02 5.19 -9.83
C SER A 100 -15.63 5.77 -9.62
N VAL A 101 -14.73 5.51 -10.57
CA VAL A 101 -13.36 6.03 -10.55
C VAL A 101 -13.17 6.97 -11.74
N VAL A 102 -12.89 8.23 -11.43
CA VAL A 102 -12.57 9.27 -12.42
C VAL A 102 -11.06 9.39 -12.52
N ILE A 103 -10.51 8.99 -13.64
CA ILE A 103 -9.08 8.85 -13.86
C ILE A 103 -8.55 10.06 -14.64
N ALA A 104 -7.78 10.90 -13.97
CA ALA A 104 -7.21 12.10 -14.53
C ALA A 104 -5.88 11.82 -15.27
N LEU A 105 -5.75 12.37 -16.49
CA LEU A 105 -4.51 12.38 -17.26
C LEU A 105 -4.26 13.76 -17.90
N PRO A 106 -3.02 14.29 -17.85
CA PRO A 106 -2.74 15.61 -18.39
C PRO A 106 -2.67 15.55 -19.92
N ALA A 107 -3.28 16.55 -20.59
CA ALA A 107 -3.37 16.61 -22.05
C ALA A 107 -2.00 16.64 -22.76
N LYS A 108 -0.96 17.10 -22.07
CA LYS A 108 0.41 17.18 -22.56
C LYS A 108 1.13 15.84 -22.53
N ASP A 109 1.01 15.14 -21.39
CA ASP A 109 1.80 13.94 -21.11
C ASP A 109 1.10 12.66 -21.58
N GLY A 110 -0.24 12.66 -21.67
CA GLY A 110 -1.05 11.51 -22.10
C GLY A 110 -1.14 10.40 -21.03
N VAL A 111 -1.21 9.16 -21.50
CA VAL A 111 -1.34 7.98 -20.65
C VAL A 111 -0.03 7.71 -19.92
N GLN A 112 -0.07 7.71 -18.59
CA GLN A 112 1.05 7.45 -17.70
C GLN A 112 0.81 6.20 -16.87
N VAL A 113 1.85 5.67 -16.24
CA VAL A 113 1.75 4.43 -15.43
C VAL A 113 0.71 4.53 -14.31
N GLY A 114 0.58 5.68 -13.66
CA GLY A 114 -0.47 5.88 -12.65
C GLY A 114 -1.88 5.85 -13.22
N THR A 115 -2.06 6.24 -14.49
CA THR A 115 -3.33 6.10 -15.22
C THR A 115 -3.66 4.62 -15.43
N ILE A 116 -2.68 3.83 -15.88
CA ILE A 116 -2.82 2.38 -16.11
C ILE A 116 -3.15 1.66 -14.80
N LYS A 117 -2.40 1.94 -13.74
CA LYS A 117 -2.65 1.33 -12.41
C LYS A 117 -4.03 1.66 -11.87
N ALA A 118 -4.44 2.93 -11.94
CA ALA A 118 -5.76 3.35 -11.46
C ALA A 118 -6.89 2.64 -12.22
N TYR A 119 -6.76 2.51 -13.54
CA TYR A 119 -7.73 1.80 -14.37
C TYR A 119 -7.79 0.30 -14.03
N ARG A 120 -6.64 -0.38 -13.96
CA ARG A 120 -6.57 -1.80 -13.60
C ARG A 120 -7.19 -2.07 -12.23
N GLU A 121 -6.88 -1.23 -11.24
CA GLU A 121 -7.44 -1.37 -9.90
C GLU A 121 -8.95 -1.11 -9.86
N ALA A 122 -9.46 -0.16 -10.64
CA ALA A 122 -10.89 0.10 -10.76
C ALA A 122 -11.62 -1.08 -11.40
N VAL A 123 -11.12 -1.57 -12.53
CA VAL A 123 -11.71 -2.72 -13.27
C VAL A 123 -11.66 -3.99 -12.45
N LYS A 124 -10.54 -4.28 -11.76
CA LYS A 124 -10.40 -5.44 -10.85
C LYS A 124 -11.49 -5.47 -9.77
N ARG A 125 -11.98 -4.30 -9.35
CA ARG A 125 -13.05 -4.17 -8.34
C ARG A 125 -14.44 -3.98 -8.94
N GLY A 126 -14.60 -4.09 -10.26
CA GLY A 126 -15.87 -3.89 -10.93
C GLY A 126 -16.44 -2.48 -10.79
N LYS A 127 -15.57 -1.45 -10.65
CA LYS A 127 -15.99 -0.06 -10.54
C LYS A 127 -16.21 0.53 -11.92
N ALA A 128 -17.26 1.35 -12.07
CA ALA A 128 -17.44 2.16 -13.26
C ALA A 128 -16.26 3.14 -13.43
N THR A 129 -15.75 3.30 -14.64
CA THR A 129 -14.58 4.14 -14.91
C THR A 129 -14.90 5.25 -15.88
N MET A 130 -14.27 6.41 -15.69
CA MET A 130 -14.34 7.57 -16.57
C MET A 130 -12.96 8.20 -16.67
N PHE A 131 -12.51 8.61 -17.86
CA PHE A 131 -11.31 9.40 -18.02
C PHE A 131 -11.61 10.88 -18.11
N VAL A 132 -10.76 11.68 -17.49
CA VAL A 132 -10.77 13.14 -17.62
C VAL A 132 -9.41 13.63 -18.10
N VAL A 133 -9.36 14.19 -19.30
CA VAL A 133 -8.18 14.83 -19.85
C VAL A 133 -8.12 16.25 -19.28
N THR A 134 -7.11 16.50 -18.46
CA THR A 134 -6.94 17.72 -17.67
C THR A 134 -5.88 18.63 -18.27
N ARG A 135 -5.74 19.84 -17.70
CA ARG A 135 -4.71 20.83 -18.11
C ARG A 135 -4.80 21.20 -19.58
N MET A 136 -6.03 21.34 -20.06
CA MET A 136 -6.28 21.72 -21.47
C MET A 136 -5.78 23.11 -21.83
N GLU A 137 -5.52 23.97 -20.84
CA GLU A 137 -4.96 25.31 -20.94
C GLU A 137 -3.45 25.36 -21.14
N GLU A 138 -2.73 24.27 -20.90
CA GLU A 138 -1.27 24.23 -21.02
C GLU A 138 -0.81 24.22 -22.49
N GLU A 139 0.35 24.81 -22.73
CA GLU A 139 1.01 24.72 -24.04
C GLU A 139 1.33 23.28 -24.44
N ASN A 140 1.11 22.95 -25.71
CA ASN A 140 1.27 21.59 -26.25
C ASN A 140 0.29 20.55 -25.71
N SER A 141 -0.83 20.96 -25.12
CA SER A 141 -1.94 20.05 -24.82
C SER A 141 -2.49 19.42 -26.10
N ASN A 142 -2.75 18.11 -26.10
CA ASN A 142 -3.27 17.40 -27.26
C ASN A 142 -4.26 16.30 -26.84
N PHE A 143 -5.53 16.65 -26.79
CA PHE A 143 -6.61 15.73 -26.44
C PHE A 143 -6.67 14.51 -27.37
N TYR A 144 -6.56 14.72 -28.66
CA TYR A 144 -6.72 13.61 -29.62
C TYR A 144 -5.60 12.61 -29.58
N LYS A 145 -4.37 13.05 -29.27
CA LYS A 145 -3.27 12.14 -28.98
C LYS A 145 -3.58 11.30 -27.73
N CYS A 146 -4.05 11.92 -26.64
CA CYS A 146 -4.46 11.21 -25.43
C CYS A 146 -5.58 10.21 -25.72
N LEU A 147 -6.57 10.57 -26.52
CA LEU A 147 -7.67 9.69 -26.92
C LEU A 147 -7.19 8.43 -27.67
N GLU A 148 -6.24 8.59 -28.60
CA GLU A 148 -5.65 7.44 -29.30
C GLU A 148 -4.77 6.57 -28.39
N GLU A 149 -4.02 7.18 -27.47
CA GLU A 149 -3.28 6.44 -26.46
C GLU A 149 -4.22 5.63 -25.54
N LEU A 150 -5.34 6.24 -25.09
CA LEU A 150 -6.36 5.55 -24.29
C LEU A 150 -6.97 4.36 -25.03
N LYS A 151 -7.33 4.53 -26.33
CA LYS A 151 -7.84 3.45 -27.15
C LYS A 151 -6.81 2.33 -27.37
N THR A 152 -5.55 2.69 -27.54
CA THR A 152 -4.46 1.72 -27.73
C THR A 152 -4.23 0.89 -26.48
N GLU A 153 -4.26 1.52 -25.28
CA GLU A 153 -3.97 0.87 -24.01
C GLU A 153 -5.17 0.10 -23.44
N PHE A 154 -6.40 0.68 -23.56
CA PHE A 154 -7.58 0.17 -22.89
C PHE A 154 -8.65 -0.39 -23.84
N GLY A 155 -8.44 -0.27 -25.15
CA GLY A 155 -9.29 -0.88 -26.17
C GLY A 155 -10.47 -0.03 -26.64
N PRO A 156 -11.45 -0.67 -27.31
CA PRO A 156 -12.54 0.02 -28.00
C PRO A 156 -13.61 0.61 -27.09
N SER A 157 -13.63 0.26 -25.80
CA SER A 157 -14.61 0.80 -24.84
C SER A 157 -14.48 2.33 -24.64
N ILE A 158 -13.39 2.93 -25.10
CA ILE A 158 -13.08 4.36 -24.92
C ILE A 158 -13.98 5.22 -25.80
N CYS A 159 -14.90 5.97 -25.15
CA CYS A 159 -15.91 6.78 -25.81
C CYS A 159 -15.81 8.25 -25.41
N PRO A 160 -15.40 9.18 -26.31
CA PRO A 160 -15.34 10.60 -26.00
C PRO A 160 -16.75 11.20 -25.91
N ILE A 161 -17.01 11.98 -24.85
CA ILE A 161 -18.27 12.71 -24.61
C ILE A 161 -18.08 14.22 -24.81
N VAL A 162 -16.99 14.75 -24.26
CA VAL A 162 -16.63 16.16 -24.39
C VAL A 162 -15.24 16.24 -25.03
N VAL A 163 -15.17 16.95 -26.17
CA VAL A 163 -13.92 17.11 -26.93
C VAL A 163 -13.59 18.57 -27.15
N PRO A 164 -12.30 18.94 -27.20
CA PRO A 164 -11.92 20.31 -27.51
C PRO A 164 -11.90 20.58 -29.03
N PHE A 165 -12.13 21.81 -29.38
CA PHE A 165 -11.73 22.35 -30.66
C PHE A 165 -10.55 23.30 -30.44
N ASP A 166 -9.42 22.91 -30.98
CA ASP A 166 -8.19 23.69 -30.90
C ASP A 166 -7.84 24.36 -32.20
N LYS A 167 -7.26 25.55 -32.09
CA LYS A 167 -6.72 26.29 -33.22
C LYS A 167 -5.35 26.83 -32.84
N TYR A 168 -4.38 26.48 -33.65
CA TYR A 168 -2.97 26.85 -33.43
C TYR A 168 -2.41 26.45 -32.06
N GLY A 169 -2.90 25.33 -31.51
CA GLY A 169 -2.43 24.80 -30.20
C GLY A 169 -3.10 25.45 -28.99
N THR A 170 -4.16 26.22 -29.17
CA THR A 170 -4.98 26.79 -28.11
C THR A 170 -6.41 26.28 -28.24
N VAL A 171 -7.01 25.86 -27.16
CA VAL A 171 -8.41 25.41 -27.11
C VAL A 171 -9.31 26.64 -27.26
N GLU A 172 -10.08 26.71 -28.36
CA GLU A 172 -11.05 27.77 -28.63
C GLU A 172 -12.42 27.45 -28.02
N SER A 173 -12.86 26.18 -28.09
CA SER A 173 -14.15 25.77 -27.54
C SER A 173 -14.14 24.32 -27.10
N TYR A 174 -15.11 23.95 -26.26
CA TYR A 174 -15.38 22.60 -25.82
C TYR A 174 -16.71 22.15 -26.43
N ILE A 175 -16.73 20.95 -26.99
CA ILE A 175 -17.87 20.44 -27.76
C ILE A 175 -18.47 19.27 -27.00
N ASN A 176 -19.75 19.37 -26.66
CA ASN A 176 -20.56 18.30 -26.17
C ASN A 176 -21.09 17.46 -27.34
N LEU A 177 -20.61 16.24 -27.48
CA LEU A 177 -21.01 15.32 -28.57
C LEU A 177 -22.43 14.78 -28.41
N LEU A 178 -23.04 14.84 -27.23
CA LEU A 178 -24.44 14.43 -27.02
C LEU A 178 -25.40 15.46 -27.63
N GLU A 179 -25.17 16.75 -27.32
CA GLU A 179 -25.99 17.86 -27.74
C GLU A 179 -25.58 18.37 -29.13
N MET A 180 -24.38 18.02 -29.60
CA MET A 180 -23.73 18.60 -30.77
C MET A 180 -23.68 20.16 -30.70
N LYS A 181 -23.22 20.63 -29.54
CA LYS A 181 -23.07 22.07 -29.26
C LYS A 181 -21.65 22.38 -28.82
N ALA A 182 -21.21 23.60 -29.18
CA ALA A 182 -19.89 24.11 -28.81
C ALA A 182 -20.02 25.27 -27.82
N TYR A 183 -19.10 25.28 -26.82
CA TYR A 183 -19.09 26.29 -25.77
C TYR A 183 -17.70 26.89 -25.58
N THR A 184 -17.65 28.20 -25.43
CA THR A 184 -16.48 28.91 -24.91
C THR A 184 -16.67 29.25 -23.46
N TYR A 185 -15.56 29.46 -22.74
CA TYR A 185 -15.61 29.74 -21.30
C TYR A 185 -14.91 31.07 -20.98
N ASP A 186 -15.59 31.91 -20.19
CA ASP A 186 -14.99 33.06 -19.54
C ASP A 186 -15.17 32.90 -18.02
N ASN A 187 -14.05 32.77 -17.27
CA ASN A 187 -14.06 32.51 -15.82
C ASN A 187 -15.00 31.37 -15.41
N GLY A 188 -15.02 30.30 -16.19
CA GLY A 188 -15.86 29.13 -15.95
C GLY A 188 -17.34 29.29 -16.32
N VAL A 189 -17.73 30.41 -16.92
CA VAL A 189 -19.11 30.63 -17.43
C VAL A 189 -19.18 30.18 -18.87
N PRO A 190 -20.01 29.17 -19.23
CA PRO A 190 -20.15 28.70 -20.59
C PRO A 190 -20.98 29.68 -21.43
N THR A 191 -20.56 29.89 -22.68
CA THR A 191 -21.31 30.60 -23.71
C THR A 191 -21.38 29.72 -24.94
N GLU A 192 -22.61 29.44 -25.42
CA GLU A 192 -22.82 28.64 -26.64
C GLU A 192 -22.31 29.44 -27.85
N VAL A 193 -21.57 28.78 -28.73
CA VAL A 193 -21.00 29.36 -29.97
C VAL A 193 -21.33 28.48 -31.18
N GLU A 194 -21.17 29.00 -32.36
CA GLU A 194 -21.36 28.21 -33.59
C GLU A 194 -20.40 27.01 -33.65
N MET A 195 -20.90 25.90 -34.16
CA MET A 195 -20.10 24.69 -34.36
C MET A 195 -18.93 24.95 -35.29
N PRO A 196 -17.71 24.56 -34.91
CA PRO A 196 -16.52 24.80 -35.73
C PRO A 196 -16.53 23.97 -37.00
N ALA A 197 -15.79 24.44 -38.02
CA ALA A 197 -15.74 23.86 -39.39
C ALA A 197 -15.16 22.42 -39.48
N SER A 198 -14.78 21.78 -38.38
CA SER A 198 -14.30 20.37 -38.31
C SER A 198 -15.44 19.33 -38.23
N GLU A 199 -16.56 19.61 -38.85
CA GLU A 199 -17.83 18.89 -38.79
C GLU A 199 -17.71 17.38 -39.08
N ASN A 200 -16.89 16.99 -40.05
CA ASN A 200 -16.73 15.56 -40.40
C ASN A 200 -16.09 14.73 -39.31
N ARG A 201 -15.09 15.27 -38.56
CA ARG A 201 -14.47 14.56 -37.43
C ARG A 201 -15.45 14.39 -36.28
N LEU A 202 -16.20 15.45 -35.97
CA LEU A 202 -17.17 15.44 -34.88
C LEU A 202 -18.35 14.49 -35.20
N LYS A 203 -18.83 14.48 -36.43
CA LYS A 203 -19.83 13.53 -36.91
C LYS A 203 -19.31 12.08 -36.78
N GLY A 204 -18.05 11.83 -37.13
CA GLY A 204 -17.43 10.50 -36.96
C GLY A 204 -17.35 10.04 -35.48
N LEU A 205 -16.99 10.95 -34.57
CA LEU A 205 -16.97 10.66 -33.15
C LEU A 205 -18.38 10.43 -32.58
N ARG A 206 -19.37 11.20 -33.03
CA ARG A 206 -20.78 11.01 -32.68
C ARG A 206 -21.30 9.67 -33.17
N ALA A 207 -21.00 9.29 -34.42
CA ALA A 207 -21.40 8.00 -34.98
C ALA A 207 -20.79 6.82 -34.20
N ALA A 208 -19.50 6.90 -33.85
CA ALA A 208 -18.85 5.88 -33.02
C ALA A 208 -19.46 5.77 -31.61
N MET A 209 -19.90 6.91 -31.02
CA MET A 209 -20.64 6.89 -29.76
C MET A 209 -22.01 6.20 -29.93
N ALA A 210 -22.74 6.48 -31.01
CA ALA A 210 -24.03 5.85 -31.29
C ALA A 210 -23.89 4.34 -31.52
N GLU A 211 -22.83 3.92 -32.18
CA GLU A 211 -22.48 2.48 -32.36
C GLU A 211 -22.21 1.80 -31.01
N ALA A 212 -21.38 2.42 -30.15
CA ALA A 212 -21.11 1.89 -28.80
C ALA A 212 -22.38 1.81 -27.93
N VAL A 213 -23.30 2.77 -28.07
CA VAL A 213 -24.60 2.74 -27.39
C VAL A 213 -25.49 1.65 -27.96
N ALA A 214 -25.52 1.46 -29.28
CA ALA A 214 -26.31 0.41 -29.92
C ALA A 214 -25.93 -0.99 -29.42
N GLU A 215 -24.64 -1.24 -29.14
CA GLU A 215 -24.15 -2.53 -28.62
C GLU A 215 -24.67 -2.85 -27.20
N THR A 216 -25.23 -1.89 -26.46
CA THR A 216 -25.70 -2.09 -25.09
C THR A 216 -27.10 -2.68 -24.98
N ASP A 217 -27.91 -2.61 -26.05
CA ASP A 217 -29.31 -3.00 -26.06
C ASP A 217 -29.75 -3.53 -27.46
N GLU A 218 -30.46 -4.65 -27.51
CA GLU A 218 -30.86 -5.31 -28.79
C GLU A 218 -31.79 -4.42 -29.63
N GLU A 219 -32.70 -3.66 -29.02
CA GLU A 219 -33.63 -2.77 -29.74
C GLU A 219 -32.88 -1.57 -30.35
N LEU A 220 -31.93 -1.00 -29.59
CA LEU A 220 -31.06 0.06 -30.09
C LEU A 220 -30.17 -0.44 -31.21
N MET A 221 -29.66 -1.66 -31.13
CA MET A 221 -28.85 -2.28 -32.18
C MET A 221 -29.63 -2.47 -33.48
N MET A 222 -30.87 -2.97 -33.43
CA MET A 222 -31.73 -3.11 -34.60
C MET A 222 -32.00 -1.75 -35.27
N ARG A 223 -32.32 -0.74 -34.49
CA ARG A 223 -32.54 0.63 -35.00
C ARG A 223 -31.30 1.25 -35.62
N PHE A 224 -30.14 0.99 -35.04
CA PHE A 224 -28.86 1.46 -35.57
C PHE A 224 -28.61 0.92 -36.98
N PHE A 225 -28.88 -0.38 -37.22
CA PHE A 225 -28.73 -0.97 -38.55
C PHE A 225 -29.80 -0.53 -39.56
N GLU A 226 -31.03 -0.19 -39.11
CA GLU A 226 -32.07 0.30 -39.97
C GLU A 226 -31.83 1.74 -40.44
N ASN A 227 -31.25 2.58 -39.60
CA ASN A 227 -31.16 4.05 -39.82
C ASN A 227 -29.72 4.59 -39.83
N GLU A 228 -28.71 3.71 -39.97
CA GLU A 228 -27.28 4.09 -39.95
C GLU A 228 -26.84 4.90 -38.66
N GLY A 229 -27.59 4.76 -37.55
CA GLY A 229 -27.25 5.38 -36.25
C GLY A 229 -27.58 6.89 -36.13
N GLU A 230 -28.24 7.46 -37.13
CA GLU A 230 -28.55 8.92 -37.13
C GLU A 230 -29.79 9.28 -36.28
N ASP A 231 -30.58 8.33 -35.81
CA ASP A 231 -31.90 8.54 -35.20
C ASP A 231 -31.95 8.44 -33.64
N PHE A 232 -30.80 8.35 -32.94
CA PHE A 232 -30.84 8.33 -31.49
C PHE A 232 -31.08 9.72 -30.90
N THR A 233 -32.08 9.83 -30.05
CA THR A 233 -32.32 11.02 -29.25
C THR A 233 -31.25 11.17 -28.17
N GLU A 234 -31.03 12.38 -27.66
CA GLU A 234 -30.10 12.62 -26.56
C GLU A 234 -30.43 11.77 -25.33
N ALA A 235 -31.72 11.58 -24.99
CA ALA A 235 -32.13 10.77 -23.86
C ALA A 235 -31.78 9.29 -24.04
N GLU A 236 -31.91 8.73 -25.25
CA GLU A 236 -31.52 7.35 -25.56
C GLU A 236 -30.00 7.17 -25.48
N LEU A 237 -29.24 8.13 -25.95
CA LEU A 237 -27.79 8.09 -25.84
C LEU A 237 -27.32 8.18 -24.40
N ILE A 238 -27.90 9.06 -23.59
CA ILE A 238 -27.58 9.17 -22.15
C ILE A 238 -27.90 7.84 -21.46
N LYS A 239 -29.09 7.25 -21.72
CA LYS A 239 -29.47 5.96 -21.13
C LYS A 239 -28.52 4.83 -21.58
N GLY A 240 -28.24 4.71 -22.87
CA GLY A 240 -27.36 3.66 -23.39
C GLY A 240 -25.91 3.84 -22.90
N LEU A 241 -25.41 5.06 -22.79
CA LEU A 241 -24.11 5.34 -22.17
C LEU A 241 -24.11 4.95 -20.69
N HIS A 242 -25.13 5.34 -19.93
CA HIS A 242 -25.27 4.97 -18.52
C HIS A 242 -25.25 3.44 -18.34
N ASP A 243 -26.07 2.71 -19.11
CA ASP A 243 -26.16 1.26 -19.05
C ASP A 243 -24.84 0.59 -19.47
N GLY A 244 -24.18 1.12 -20.51
CA GLY A 244 -22.87 0.63 -20.99
C GLY A 244 -21.73 0.89 -20.01
N ILE A 245 -21.73 2.03 -19.34
CA ILE A 245 -20.73 2.38 -18.31
C ILE A 245 -20.92 1.49 -17.08
N HIS A 246 -22.15 1.30 -16.65
CA HIS A 246 -22.45 0.45 -15.52
C HIS A 246 -22.01 -1.01 -15.76
N LYS A 247 -22.21 -1.53 -16.96
CA LYS A 247 -21.77 -2.88 -17.37
C LYS A 247 -20.27 -2.98 -17.69
N GLY A 248 -19.55 -1.87 -17.71
CA GLY A 248 -18.13 -1.82 -18.07
C GLY A 248 -17.83 -1.97 -19.57
N TYR A 249 -18.82 -1.82 -20.44
CA TYR A 249 -18.66 -1.87 -21.90
C TYR A 249 -18.21 -0.55 -22.49
N ILE A 250 -18.56 0.56 -21.83
CA ILE A 250 -18.23 1.92 -22.24
C ILE A 250 -17.45 2.63 -21.15
N THR A 251 -16.36 3.30 -21.53
CA THR A 251 -15.59 4.18 -20.65
C THR A 251 -15.59 5.58 -21.21
N PRO A 252 -16.35 6.52 -20.61
CA PRO A 252 -16.49 7.86 -21.12
C PRO A 252 -15.20 8.67 -20.94
N VAL A 253 -14.89 9.55 -21.91
CA VAL A 253 -13.77 10.48 -21.86
C VAL A 253 -14.30 11.91 -21.99
N VAL A 254 -13.94 12.75 -21.02
CA VAL A 254 -14.21 14.19 -21.06
C VAL A 254 -12.91 14.96 -20.98
N CYS A 255 -12.93 16.24 -21.35
CA CYS A 255 -11.80 17.13 -21.13
C CYS A 255 -12.22 18.37 -20.35
N CYS A 256 -11.32 18.87 -19.50
CA CYS A 256 -11.57 20.09 -18.73
C CYS A 256 -10.25 20.76 -18.30
N SER A 257 -10.39 21.98 -17.78
CA SER A 257 -9.34 22.68 -17.05
C SER A 257 -9.81 22.94 -15.62
N GLY A 258 -9.11 22.40 -14.65
CA GLY A 258 -9.36 22.68 -13.23
C GLY A 258 -9.07 24.14 -12.87
N ASP A 259 -8.05 24.75 -13.52
CA ASP A 259 -7.60 26.10 -13.21
C ASP A 259 -8.48 27.20 -13.84
N THR A 260 -8.95 26.99 -15.08
CA THR A 260 -9.82 27.94 -15.80
C THR A 260 -11.31 27.63 -15.67
N LEU A 261 -11.67 26.49 -15.09
CA LEU A 261 -13.02 25.94 -14.94
C LEU A 261 -13.71 25.58 -16.26
N ALA A 262 -13.00 25.61 -17.38
CA ALA A 262 -13.56 25.25 -18.68
C ALA A 262 -13.88 23.75 -18.72
N GLY A 263 -15.09 23.38 -19.14
CA GLY A 263 -15.58 22.01 -19.23
C GLY A 263 -15.96 21.34 -17.88
N ILE A 264 -15.78 22.02 -16.74
CA ILE A 264 -16.11 21.46 -15.41
C ILE A 264 -17.62 21.19 -15.27
N ASP A 265 -18.48 22.04 -15.78
CA ASP A 265 -19.94 21.85 -15.80
C ASP A 265 -20.36 20.64 -16.66
N MET A 266 -19.69 20.43 -17.81
CA MET A 266 -19.92 19.25 -18.64
C MET A 266 -19.46 17.97 -17.92
N MET A 267 -18.32 18.02 -17.23
CA MET A 267 -17.86 16.90 -16.39
C MET A 267 -18.86 16.60 -15.27
N LEU A 268 -19.37 17.63 -14.57
CA LEU A 268 -20.41 17.48 -13.54
C LEU A 268 -21.68 16.84 -14.12
N ASN A 269 -22.13 17.26 -15.30
CA ASN A 269 -23.27 16.66 -15.98
C ASN A 269 -23.00 15.18 -16.33
N THR A 270 -21.80 14.86 -16.84
CA THR A 270 -21.41 13.46 -17.15
C THR A 270 -21.45 12.61 -15.88
N ILE A 271 -20.92 13.11 -14.75
CA ILE A 271 -20.93 12.40 -13.46
C ILE A 271 -22.37 12.10 -13.01
N ILE A 272 -23.26 13.07 -13.01
CA ILE A 272 -24.61 12.88 -12.44
C ILE A 272 -25.53 12.07 -13.35
N TYR A 273 -25.37 12.12 -14.67
CA TYR A 273 -26.27 11.46 -15.62
C TYR A 273 -25.77 10.12 -16.15
N MET A 274 -24.46 9.88 -16.13
CA MET A 274 -23.87 8.68 -16.74
C MET A 274 -23.21 7.74 -15.76
N LEU A 275 -22.65 8.23 -14.63
CA LEU A 275 -22.07 7.33 -13.64
C LEU A 275 -23.16 6.78 -12.71
N PRO A 276 -23.04 5.50 -12.29
CA PRO A 276 -24.05 4.86 -11.47
C PRO A 276 -24.17 5.49 -10.07
N SER A 277 -25.38 5.52 -9.54
CA SER A 277 -25.65 5.72 -8.12
C SER A 277 -25.35 4.45 -7.31
N PRO A 278 -25.18 4.52 -6.00
CA PRO A 278 -24.89 3.32 -5.19
C PRO A 278 -25.91 2.18 -5.39
N ASP A 279 -27.21 2.46 -5.45
CA ASP A 279 -28.27 1.45 -5.61
C ASP A 279 -28.39 0.83 -7.00
N GLU A 280 -27.69 1.37 -7.99
CA GLU A 280 -27.58 0.79 -9.33
C GLU A 280 -26.46 -0.22 -9.44
N THR A 281 -25.53 -0.28 -8.47
CA THR A 281 -24.41 -1.22 -8.47
C THR A 281 -24.78 -2.59 -7.89
N ASP A 282 -23.93 -3.59 -8.11
CA ASP A 282 -24.10 -4.94 -7.54
C ASP A 282 -24.03 -4.97 -5.99
N GLY A 283 -23.71 -3.86 -5.36
CA GLY A 283 -23.57 -3.75 -3.91
C GLY A 283 -22.15 -4.06 -3.40
N GLU A 284 -21.97 -3.97 -2.08
CA GLU A 284 -20.70 -4.18 -1.40
C GLU A 284 -20.43 -5.68 -1.20
N LEU A 285 -19.20 -6.13 -1.50
CA LEU A 285 -18.78 -7.52 -1.38
C LEU A 285 -18.63 -7.92 0.10
N CYS A 286 -19.19 -9.07 0.49
CA CYS A 286 -19.04 -9.68 1.81
C CYS A 286 -17.93 -10.74 1.84
N GLU A 287 -17.43 -11.10 3.03
CA GLU A 287 -16.41 -12.13 3.21
C GLU A 287 -16.86 -13.53 2.73
N ASP A 288 -18.15 -13.81 2.79
CA ASP A 288 -18.75 -15.07 2.32
C ASP A 288 -18.94 -15.14 0.78
N GLY A 289 -18.53 -14.08 0.06
CA GLY A 289 -18.69 -13.97 -1.39
C GLY A 289 -20.05 -13.45 -1.85
N THR A 290 -21.01 -13.22 -0.97
CA THR A 290 -22.28 -12.56 -1.28
C THR A 290 -22.11 -11.06 -1.44
N ARG A 291 -23.16 -10.37 -1.90
CA ARG A 291 -23.15 -8.91 -2.00
C ARG A 291 -24.34 -8.29 -1.24
N SER A 292 -24.08 -7.23 -0.53
CA SER A 292 -25.12 -6.41 0.11
C SER A 292 -25.42 -5.21 -0.78
N VAL A 293 -26.64 -5.18 -1.35
CA VAL A 293 -27.10 -4.12 -2.27
C VAL A 293 -27.46 -2.88 -1.45
N TYR A 294 -27.03 -1.72 -1.93
CA TYR A 294 -27.24 -0.45 -1.23
C TYR A 294 -28.71 -0.09 -1.09
N GLY A 295 -29.12 0.28 0.11
CA GLY A 295 -30.49 0.70 0.41
C GLY A 295 -31.54 -0.40 0.30
N SER A 296 -31.15 -1.66 0.23
CA SER A 296 -32.06 -2.82 0.15
C SER A 296 -32.64 -3.24 1.50
N LYS A 297 -32.03 -2.79 2.61
CA LYS A 297 -32.42 -3.13 3.98
C LYS A 297 -32.61 -1.86 4.84
N ASP A 298 -33.53 -1.94 5.80
CA ASP A 298 -33.70 -0.87 6.80
C ASP A 298 -32.69 -0.98 7.96
N THR A 299 -32.07 -2.15 8.15
CA THR A 299 -31.06 -2.40 9.17
C THR A 299 -29.73 -1.80 8.77
N LEU A 300 -29.02 -1.20 9.73
CA LEU A 300 -27.71 -0.58 9.49
C LEU A 300 -26.66 -1.63 9.10
N GLU A 301 -26.03 -1.40 7.98
CA GLU A 301 -24.79 -2.02 7.55
C GLU A 301 -23.86 -0.92 7.05
N ALA A 302 -22.65 -0.84 7.59
CA ALA A 302 -21.69 0.21 7.24
C ALA A 302 -20.25 -0.32 7.26
N LYS A 303 -19.41 0.19 6.35
CA LYS A 303 -18.01 -0.20 6.20
C LYS A 303 -17.08 0.96 6.57
N VAL A 304 -16.11 0.71 7.44
CA VAL A 304 -15.06 1.66 7.75
C VAL A 304 -13.95 1.51 6.69
N PHE A 305 -13.83 2.47 5.78
CA PHE A 305 -12.86 2.38 4.69
C PHE A 305 -11.54 3.13 4.96
N LYS A 306 -11.55 4.05 5.96
CA LYS A 306 -10.39 4.84 6.35
C LYS A 306 -10.45 5.23 7.82
N THR A 307 -9.30 5.31 8.48
CA THR A 307 -9.17 5.86 9.84
C THR A 307 -8.02 6.86 9.88
N VAL A 308 -8.20 7.94 10.63
CA VAL A 308 -7.18 8.98 10.83
C VAL A 308 -7.06 9.25 12.32
N ALA A 309 -5.84 9.32 12.83
CA ALA A 309 -5.58 9.76 14.19
C ALA A 309 -5.51 11.30 14.23
N ASP A 310 -6.57 11.96 14.67
CA ASP A 310 -6.60 13.42 14.84
C ASP A 310 -6.09 13.81 16.23
N PRO A 311 -5.18 14.82 16.35
CA PRO A 311 -4.64 15.23 17.66
C PRO A 311 -5.68 15.80 18.63
N PHE A 312 -6.80 16.33 18.13
CA PHE A 312 -7.82 17.03 18.92
C PHE A 312 -9.05 16.16 19.21
N VAL A 313 -9.56 15.47 18.20
CA VAL A 313 -10.77 14.62 18.31
C VAL A 313 -10.45 13.15 18.58
N GLY A 314 -9.17 12.77 18.50
CA GLY A 314 -8.74 11.39 18.64
C GLY A 314 -8.85 10.61 17.34
N LYS A 315 -9.43 9.40 17.37
CA LYS A 315 -9.66 8.59 16.17
C LYS A 315 -10.86 9.09 15.41
N LEU A 316 -10.69 9.37 14.13
CA LEU A 316 -11.73 9.72 13.17
C LEU A 316 -11.87 8.57 12.18
N SER A 317 -13.05 7.97 12.10
CA SER A 317 -13.36 6.86 11.21
C SER A 317 -14.23 7.34 10.05
N PHE A 318 -13.79 7.10 8.81
CA PHE A 318 -14.57 7.38 7.61
C PHE A 318 -15.39 6.13 7.27
N VAL A 319 -16.69 6.33 7.22
CA VAL A 319 -17.66 5.25 7.15
C VAL A 319 -18.55 5.44 5.93
N LYS A 320 -18.69 4.38 5.14
CA LYS A 320 -19.66 4.27 4.06
C LYS A 320 -20.89 3.51 4.55
N ILE A 321 -22.04 4.11 4.41
CA ILE A 321 -23.30 3.49 4.78
C ILE A 321 -23.80 2.65 3.61
N VAL A 322 -23.93 1.35 3.80
CA VAL A 322 -24.43 0.43 2.78
C VAL A 322 -25.94 0.28 2.89
N ASN A 323 -26.44 0.04 4.11
CA ASN A 323 -27.87 -0.10 4.38
C ASN A 323 -28.29 0.65 5.64
N GLY A 324 -29.56 0.97 5.74
CA GLY A 324 -30.17 1.62 6.90
C GLY A 324 -29.68 3.04 7.15
N THR A 325 -29.64 3.41 8.42
CA THR A 325 -29.30 4.76 8.88
C THR A 325 -28.34 4.69 10.05
N LEU A 326 -27.26 5.48 10.00
CA LEU A 326 -26.34 5.68 11.11
C LEU A 326 -26.65 7.03 11.76
N ALA A 327 -26.91 7.05 13.08
CA ALA A 327 -27.14 8.26 13.86
C ALA A 327 -26.16 8.38 15.02
N ALA A 328 -25.89 9.60 15.45
CA ALA A 328 -25.01 9.85 16.58
C ALA A 328 -25.56 9.22 17.88
N GLY A 329 -24.72 8.51 18.61
CA GLY A 329 -25.06 7.86 19.87
C GLY A 329 -25.88 6.57 19.77
N THR A 330 -26.21 6.09 18.56
CA THR A 330 -26.82 4.77 18.35
C THR A 330 -25.78 3.68 18.64
N GLU A 331 -26.20 2.62 19.33
CA GLU A 331 -25.32 1.46 19.56
C GLU A 331 -25.20 0.63 18.29
N VAL A 332 -23.96 0.32 17.89
CA VAL A 332 -23.62 -0.50 16.74
C VAL A 332 -22.67 -1.63 17.15
N ILE A 333 -22.71 -2.74 16.46
CA ILE A 333 -21.80 -3.85 16.68
C ILE A 333 -20.72 -3.82 15.61
N ASN A 334 -19.47 -3.75 16.04
CA ASN A 334 -18.34 -4.00 15.17
C ASN A 334 -18.23 -5.53 14.96
N ARG A 335 -18.66 -6.02 13.82
CA ARG A 335 -18.73 -7.46 13.53
C ARG A 335 -17.35 -8.10 13.41
N THR A 336 -16.38 -7.33 13.00
CA THR A 336 -14.99 -7.79 12.90
C THR A 336 -14.37 -8.14 14.24
N THR A 337 -14.68 -7.35 15.28
CA THR A 337 -14.11 -7.52 16.62
C THR A 337 -15.11 -8.10 17.64
N GLY A 338 -16.39 -8.14 17.31
CA GLY A 338 -17.48 -8.54 18.21
C GLY A 338 -17.85 -7.49 19.27
N ASN A 339 -17.22 -6.32 19.25
CA ASN A 339 -17.41 -5.29 20.26
C ASN A 339 -18.65 -4.42 19.97
N LEU A 340 -19.34 -4.03 21.05
CA LEU A 340 -20.37 -3.00 21.00
C LEU A 340 -19.67 -1.63 20.98
N GLU A 341 -20.05 -0.77 20.02
CA GLU A 341 -19.51 0.56 19.88
C GLU A 341 -20.62 1.61 19.88
N LYS A 342 -20.27 2.82 20.27
CA LYS A 342 -21.20 3.94 20.28
C LYS A 342 -20.60 5.13 19.52
N PRO A 343 -21.03 5.34 18.26
CA PRO A 343 -20.61 6.48 17.46
C PRO A 343 -20.81 7.80 18.20
N GLY A 344 -19.80 8.66 18.16
CA GLY A 344 -19.89 10.00 18.69
C GLY A 344 -20.65 10.93 17.72
N LYS A 345 -19.99 12.02 17.30
CA LYS A 345 -20.52 12.92 16.27
C LYS A 345 -20.34 12.31 14.88
N LEU A 346 -21.33 12.53 14.02
CA LEU A 346 -21.20 12.34 12.59
C LEU A 346 -20.83 13.67 11.96
N LEU A 347 -19.87 13.64 11.05
CA LEU A 347 -19.32 14.82 10.42
C LEU A 347 -19.34 14.67 8.89
N SER A 348 -19.83 15.69 8.21
CA SER A 348 -19.59 15.88 6.79
C SER A 348 -18.24 16.56 6.61
N MET A 349 -17.47 16.13 5.62
CA MET A 349 -16.10 16.59 5.42
C MET A 349 -15.99 17.49 4.18
N GLN A 350 -15.24 18.58 4.32
CA GLN A 350 -14.77 19.43 3.22
C GLN A 350 -13.25 19.61 3.41
N GLY A 351 -12.46 18.58 3.05
CA GLY A 351 -11.07 18.50 3.43
C GLY A 351 -10.90 18.54 4.95
N LYS A 352 -10.28 19.60 5.46
CA LYS A 352 -10.10 19.81 6.91
C LYS A 352 -11.36 20.35 7.60
N LYS A 353 -12.24 21.04 6.90
CA LYS A 353 -13.48 21.59 7.44
C LYS A 353 -14.49 20.47 7.72
N THR A 354 -15.21 20.59 8.82
CA THR A 354 -16.22 19.60 9.22
C THR A 354 -17.52 20.30 9.62
N ASP A 355 -18.65 19.74 9.21
CA ASP A 355 -19.98 20.18 9.62
C ASP A 355 -20.69 19.03 10.35
N ASP A 356 -21.33 19.32 11.49
CA ASP A 356 -22.05 18.32 12.28
C ASP A 356 -23.27 17.79 11.50
N MET A 357 -23.43 16.46 11.46
CA MET A 357 -24.58 15.76 10.91
C MET A 357 -25.37 15.06 12.01
N ILE A 358 -26.68 14.98 11.86
CA ILE A 358 -27.56 14.25 12.81
C ILE A 358 -27.54 12.77 12.48
N GLU A 359 -27.67 12.42 11.20
CA GLU A 359 -27.77 11.06 10.68
C GLU A 359 -27.25 10.97 9.24
N ALA A 360 -26.85 9.78 8.85
CA ALA A 360 -26.37 9.44 7.51
C ALA A 360 -27.11 8.20 6.97
N TYR A 361 -27.41 8.20 5.69
CA TYR A 361 -28.26 7.21 5.03
C TYR A 361 -27.47 6.34 4.07
N ALA A 362 -28.09 5.22 3.67
CA ALA A 362 -27.51 4.31 2.70
C ALA A 362 -27.00 5.05 1.43
N GLY A 363 -25.82 4.68 0.97
CA GLY A 363 -25.10 5.29 -0.14
C GLY A 363 -24.19 6.46 0.25
N ASP A 364 -24.36 7.06 1.44
CA ASP A 364 -23.58 8.23 1.85
C ASP A 364 -22.24 7.87 2.54
N ILE A 365 -21.34 8.83 2.55
CA ILE A 365 -20.03 8.75 3.21
C ILE A 365 -19.94 9.82 4.29
N VAL A 366 -19.55 9.42 5.49
CA VAL A 366 -19.44 10.32 6.66
C VAL A 366 -18.20 10.01 7.48
N ALA A 367 -17.70 11.01 8.21
CA ALA A 367 -16.69 10.79 9.23
C ALA A 367 -17.34 10.69 10.62
N VAL A 368 -16.87 9.77 11.45
CA VAL A 368 -17.44 9.46 12.75
C VAL A 368 -16.36 9.53 13.82
N THR A 369 -16.66 10.26 14.92
CA THR A 369 -15.76 10.36 16.07
C THR A 369 -16.04 9.27 17.10
N LYS A 370 -15.04 8.98 17.95
CA LYS A 370 -15.17 8.06 19.11
C LYS A 370 -15.52 6.61 18.76
N LEU A 371 -15.17 6.15 17.56
CA LEU A 371 -15.17 4.74 17.22
C LEU A 371 -13.80 4.12 17.48
N ASN A 372 -13.77 2.89 18.00
CA ASN A 372 -12.55 2.08 18.09
C ASN A 372 -12.32 1.22 16.84
N ALA A 373 -13.27 1.25 15.91
CA ALA A 373 -13.21 0.54 14.65
C ALA A 373 -11.95 0.91 13.83
N ASN A 374 -11.39 -0.06 13.15
CA ASN A 374 -10.23 0.10 12.26
C ASN A 374 -10.66 0.09 10.79
N THR A 375 -9.77 0.54 9.92
CA THR A 375 -9.97 0.43 8.47
C THR A 375 -10.22 -1.03 8.08
N GLY A 376 -11.32 -1.28 7.37
CA GLY A 376 -11.80 -2.60 6.96
C GLY A 376 -12.84 -3.21 7.90
N ASP A 377 -13.14 -2.60 9.05
CA ASP A 377 -14.14 -3.14 9.96
C ASP A 377 -15.58 -2.88 9.46
N THR A 378 -16.47 -3.81 9.80
CA THR A 378 -17.90 -3.73 9.49
C THR A 378 -18.69 -3.37 10.73
N LEU A 379 -19.57 -2.38 10.61
CA LEU A 379 -20.48 -1.93 11.66
C LEU A 379 -21.92 -2.29 11.27
N THR A 380 -22.63 -2.95 12.18
CA THR A 380 -24.03 -3.35 11.91
C THR A 380 -24.94 -3.05 13.08
N ALA A 381 -26.26 -3.07 12.83
CA ALA A 381 -27.25 -3.14 13.88
C ALA A 381 -27.22 -4.50 14.60
N SER A 382 -27.83 -4.57 15.79
CA SER A 382 -27.99 -5.84 16.52
C SER A 382 -28.81 -6.85 15.71
N GLY A 383 -28.31 -8.08 15.59
CA GLY A 383 -28.99 -9.17 14.87
C GLY A 383 -28.60 -9.32 13.39
N ASP A 384 -27.85 -8.38 12.83
CA ASP A 384 -27.27 -8.51 11.48
C ASP A 384 -25.85 -9.07 11.59
N GLU A 385 -25.51 -10.10 10.81
CA GLU A 385 -24.22 -10.80 10.84
C GLU A 385 -23.34 -10.53 9.61
N THR A 386 -23.70 -9.56 8.80
CA THR A 386 -22.96 -9.17 7.61
C THR A 386 -21.54 -8.72 7.96
N ILE A 387 -20.54 -9.24 7.24
CA ILE A 387 -19.13 -8.82 7.32
C ILE A 387 -18.65 -8.51 5.90
N PHE A 388 -18.24 -7.27 5.66
CA PHE A 388 -17.72 -6.85 4.35
C PHE A 388 -16.30 -7.34 4.12
N ALA A 389 -16.02 -7.70 2.88
CA ALA A 389 -14.68 -8.10 2.45
C ALA A 389 -13.67 -6.96 2.68
N ARG A 390 -12.51 -7.34 3.22
CA ARG A 390 -11.41 -6.40 3.47
C ARG A 390 -10.59 -6.16 2.22
N GLU A 391 -10.13 -4.93 2.07
CA GLU A 391 -9.18 -4.59 1.01
C GLU A 391 -7.83 -5.25 1.25
N LYS A 392 -7.22 -5.74 0.16
CA LYS A 392 -5.84 -6.20 0.15
C LYS A 392 -4.94 -5.05 -0.24
N TYR A 393 -4.18 -4.55 0.70
CA TYR A 393 -3.22 -3.47 0.47
C TYR A 393 -1.87 -4.02 -0.01
N PRO A 394 -1.10 -3.22 -0.77
CA PRO A 394 0.28 -3.57 -1.11
C PRO A 394 1.14 -3.80 0.13
N VAL A 395 1.99 -4.81 0.07
CA VAL A 395 2.89 -5.17 1.17
C VAL A 395 4.12 -4.27 1.19
N PRO A 396 4.59 -3.82 2.36
CA PRO A 396 5.83 -3.07 2.49
C PRO A 396 7.03 -3.79 1.86
N CYS A 397 7.84 -3.04 1.11
CA CYS A 397 9.03 -3.56 0.43
C CYS A 397 10.29 -2.71 0.69
N PHE A 398 10.18 -1.64 1.45
CA PHE A 398 11.28 -0.76 1.85
C PHE A 398 11.30 -0.60 3.37
N PHE A 399 12.45 -0.85 4.01
CA PHE A 399 12.56 -0.97 5.45
C PHE A 399 13.67 -0.09 6.01
N LYS A 400 13.41 0.54 7.17
CA LYS A 400 14.41 1.29 7.95
C LYS A 400 14.31 0.91 9.42
N ALA A 401 15.44 0.87 10.08
CA ALA A 401 15.51 0.75 11.52
C ALA A 401 15.37 2.13 12.15
N ILE A 402 14.53 2.25 13.17
CA ILE A 402 14.26 3.49 13.86
C ILE A 402 14.49 3.35 15.36
N SER A 403 15.09 4.39 15.96
CA SER A 403 15.30 4.48 17.39
C SER A 403 14.98 5.88 17.90
N ALA A 404 14.53 5.99 19.13
CA ALA A 404 14.31 7.30 19.75
C ALA A 404 15.64 8.07 19.86
N LYS A 405 15.63 9.38 19.60
CA LYS A 405 16.81 10.22 19.92
C LYS A 405 17.05 10.31 21.42
N ASP A 406 15.98 10.38 22.20
CA ASP A 406 16.03 10.30 23.66
C ASP A 406 15.51 8.93 24.11
N LYS A 407 16.30 8.20 24.92
CA LYS A 407 15.91 6.87 25.44
C LYS A 407 14.60 6.89 26.23
N ASN A 408 14.24 8.02 26.84
CA ASN A 408 12.98 8.17 27.56
C ASN A 408 11.75 8.18 26.64
N ASP A 409 11.92 8.42 25.35
CA ASP A 409 10.84 8.50 24.37
C ASP A 409 10.58 7.17 23.64
N GLU A 410 11.30 6.09 23.95
CA GLU A 410 11.14 4.79 23.29
C GLU A 410 9.71 4.24 23.32
N GLY A 411 9.02 4.38 24.44
CA GLY A 411 7.61 3.99 24.56
C GLY A 411 6.69 4.88 23.72
N LYS A 412 6.99 6.16 23.60
CA LYS A 412 6.24 7.11 22.78
C LYS A 412 6.41 6.79 21.29
N VAL A 413 7.63 6.46 20.85
CA VAL A 413 7.93 6.04 19.47
C VAL A 413 7.07 4.84 19.09
N SER A 414 7.06 3.77 19.90
CA SER A 414 6.27 2.57 19.64
C SER A 414 4.76 2.87 19.55
N ASN A 415 4.24 3.73 20.42
CA ASN A 415 2.82 4.11 20.41
C ASN A 415 2.47 4.97 19.19
N ALA A 416 3.34 5.90 18.79
CA ALA A 416 3.12 6.72 17.60
C ALA A 416 3.08 5.87 16.34
N ILE A 417 4.05 4.93 16.19
CA ILE A 417 4.08 4.07 15.01
C ILE A 417 2.85 3.15 14.95
N LYS A 418 2.43 2.57 16.06
CA LYS A 418 1.21 1.74 16.10
C LYS A 418 0.01 2.52 15.57
N ARG A 419 -0.17 3.78 15.99
CA ARG A 419 -1.23 4.64 15.48
C ARG A 419 -1.09 4.93 13.98
N MET A 420 0.14 5.10 13.50
CA MET A 420 0.38 5.32 12.06
C MET A 420 0.09 4.08 11.23
N VAL A 421 0.42 2.87 11.72
CA VAL A 421 0.08 1.59 11.09
C VAL A 421 -1.43 1.31 11.12
N GLU A 422 -2.14 1.81 12.13
CA GLU A 422 -3.62 1.78 12.14
C GLU A 422 -4.20 2.69 11.06
N GLU A 423 -3.59 3.88 10.85
CA GLU A 423 -3.99 4.88 9.87
C GLU A 423 -3.63 4.45 8.45
N ASP A 424 -2.44 3.89 8.22
CA ASP A 424 -1.94 3.47 6.91
C ASP A 424 -1.61 1.97 6.89
N LYS A 425 -2.40 1.20 6.16
CA LYS A 425 -2.27 -0.27 6.06
C LYS A 425 -1.09 -0.74 5.22
N THR A 426 -0.40 0.17 4.55
CA THR A 426 0.83 -0.12 3.80
C THR A 426 2.10 0.19 4.60
N LEU A 427 1.96 0.63 5.86
CA LEU A 427 3.04 0.67 6.83
C LEU A 427 3.08 -0.64 7.63
N SER A 428 4.27 -1.09 7.97
CA SER A 428 4.50 -2.19 8.91
C SER A 428 5.44 -1.77 10.03
N TYR A 429 5.28 -2.39 11.18
CA TYR A 429 6.16 -2.20 12.32
C TYR A 429 6.46 -3.52 12.97
N ASP A 430 7.74 -3.83 13.07
CA ASP A 430 8.22 -5.03 13.73
C ASP A 430 9.34 -4.69 14.72
N HIS A 431 9.48 -5.54 15.74
CA HIS A 431 10.59 -5.51 16.67
C HIS A 431 11.43 -6.75 16.47
N ASN A 432 12.56 -6.58 15.79
CA ASN A 432 13.52 -7.67 15.64
C ASN A 432 14.20 -7.93 16.98
N HIS A 433 13.83 -9.03 17.64
CA HIS A 433 14.33 -9.41 18.97
C HIS A 433 15.81 -9.77 18.96
N GLU A 434 16.36 -10.16 17.84
CA GLU A 434 17.75 -10.57 17.70
C GLU A 434 18.67 -9.35 17.58
N THR A 435 18.33 -8.43 16.68
CA THR A 435 19.12 -7.21 16.47
C THR A 435 18.71 -6.08 17.41
N HIS A 436 17.70 -6.29 18.23
CA HIS A 436 17.07 -5.30 19.11
C HIS A 436 16.63 -4.02 18.39
N GLN A 437 16.38 -4.12 17.08
CA GLN A 437 15.95 -3.00 16.26
C GLN A 437 14.44 -2.95 16.09
N ARG A 438 13.91 -1.74 16.04
CA ARG A 438 12.55 -1.49 15.59
C ARG A 438 12.57 -1.19 14.11
N ILE A 439 11.88 -2.00 13.33
CA ILE A 439 11.87 -1.91 11.88
C ILE A 439 10.54 -1.30 11.44
N LEU A 440 10.62 -0.18 10.71
CA LEU A 440 9.52 0.47 10.04
C LEU A 440 9.59 0.10 8.56
N GLY A 441 8.53 -0.51 8.04
CA GLY A 441 8.39 -0.86 6.64
C GLY A 441 7.36 0.02 5.94
N GLY A 442 7.57 0.28 4.66
CA GLY A 442 6.67 1.03 3.80
C GLY A 442 6.85 0.69 2.33
N LEU A 443 6.11 1.34 1.45
CA LEU A 443 6.16 1.06 0.01
C LEU A 443 7.39 1.64 -0.70
N GLY A 444 8.04 2.65 -0.10
CA GLY A 444 9.21 3.29 -0.68
C GLY A 444 9.83 4.31 0.25
N GLU A 445 10.92 4.94 -0.22
CA GLU A 445 11.68 5.91 0.55
C GLU A 445 10.84 7.14 0.93
N GLN A 446 10.10 7.72 -0.03
CA GLN A 446 9.26 8.89 0.23
C GLN A 446 8.13 8.59 1.22
N HIS A 447 7.62 7.35 1.22
CA HIS A 447 6.62 6.90 2.19
C HIS A 447 7.17 6.94 3.62
N LEU A 448 8.34 6.33 3.85
CA LEU A 448 8.96 6.32 5.18
C LEU A 448 9.40 7.71 5.63
N ASP A 449 9.92 8.54 4.72
CA ASP A 449 10.26 9.93 5.01
C ASP A 449 9.03 10.75 5.44
N ALA A 450 7.89 10.56 4.76
CA ALA A 450 6.64 11.22 5.15
C ALA A 450 6.15 10.70 6.51
N ALA A 451 6.24 9.39 6.75
CA ALA A 451 5.87 8.78 8.02
C ALA A 451 6.71 9.33 9.19
N ILE A 452 8.03 9.42 9.02
CA ILE A 452 8.94 9.98 10.01
C ILE A 452 8.67 11.47 10.26
N ALA A 453 8.40 12.23 9.19
CA ALA A 453 8.02 13.64 9.32
C ALA A 453 6.70 13.82 10.07
N LYS A 454 5.68 12.96 9.81
CA LYS A 454 4.42 12.93 10.57
C LYS A 454 4.66 12.60 12.05
N MET A 455 5.57 11.68 12.37
CA MET A 455 5.95 11.40 13.78
C MET A 455 6.42 12.65 14.50
N LYS A 456 7.25 13.45 13.85
CA LYS A 456 7.74 14.71 14.41
C LYS A 456 6.63 15.76 14.53
N ASN A 457 5.88 15.99 13.45
CA ASN A 457 4.91 17.08 13.38
C ASN A 457 3.64 16.80 14.20
N LYS A 458 3.16 15.56 14.19
CA LYS A 458 1.90 15.16 14.81
C LYS A 458 2.05 14.70 16.26
N PHE A 459 3.18 14.01 16.56
CA PHE A 459 3.42 13.41 17.88
C PHE A 459 4.58 14.06 18.64
N GLY A 460 5.33 15.00 18.04
CA GLY A 460 6.46 15.69 18.66
C GLY A 460 7.66 14.78 18.94
N ILE A 461 7.83 13.70 18.18
CA ILE A 461 8.83 12.65 18.43
C ILE A 461 9.90 12.69 17.33
N ASP A 462 11.14 12.93 17.73
CA ASP A 462 12.31 12.81 16.85
C ASP A 462 12.95 11.42 16.97
N VAL A 463 13.28 10.83 15.82
CA VAL A 463 13.91 9.50 15.72
C VAL A 463 15.23 9.56 14.96
N ASN A 464 16.13 8.62 15.25
CA ASN A 464 17.25 8.29 14.40
C ASN A 464 16.81 7.20 13.43
N VAL A 465 17.31 7.27 12.20
CA VAL A 465 16.99 6.34 11.11
C VAL A 465 18.29 5.72 10.62
N SER A 466 18.31 4.42 10.44
CA SER A 466 19.44 3.66 9.88
C SER A 466 18.92 2.50 9.04
N ASP A 467 19.82 1.87 8.30
CA ASP A 467 19.46 0.62 7.61
C ASP A 467 19.30 -0.52 8.64
N PRO A 468 18.39 -1.48 8.38
CA PRO A 468 18.28 -2.67 9.20
C PRO A 468 19.59 -3.46 9.20
N VAL A 469 19.99 -3.93 10.37
CA VAL A 469 21.15 -4.82 10.49
C VAL A 469 20.78 -6.18 9.94
N ILE A 470 21.63 -6.71 9.08
CA ILE A 470 21.48 -8.07 8.53
C ILE A 470 21.81 -9.09 9.62
N ALA A 471 20.92 -10.03 9.84
CA ALA A 471 21.06 -11.08 10.85
C ALA A 471 21.94 -12.22 10.32
N TYR A 472 23.26 -11.98 10.22
CA TYR A 472 24.21 -13.02 9.85
C TYR A 472 24.25 -14.13 10.90
N ARG A 473 24.78 -15.31 10.50
CA ARG A 473 25.07 -16.44 11.37
C ARG A 473 26.53 -16.83 11.22
N GLU A 474 27.04 -17.54 12.22
CA GLU A 474 28.32 -18.24 12.11
C GLU A 474 28.10 -19.75 12.03
N SER A 475 29.02 -20.45 11.40
CA SER A 475 29.05 -21.90 11.34
C SER A 475 30.49 -22.39 11.21
N ILE A 476 30.70 -23.69 11.22
CA ILE A 476 32.01 -24.34 11.07
C ILE A 476 32.03 -25.25 9.84
N ARG A 477 33.23 -25.43 9.24
CA ARG A 477 33.40 -26.24 8.03
C ARG A 477 34.16 -27.54 8.26
N LYS A 478 34.75 -27.73 9.43
CA LYS A 478 35.58 -28.89 9.75
C LYS A 478 35.26 -29.43 11.13
N ASN A 479 35.37 -30.73 11.24
CA ASN A 479 35.33 -31.40 12.53
C ASN A 479 36.59 -31.06 13.31
N VAL A 480 36.44 -30.81 14.60
CA VAL A 480 37.56 -30.53 15.50
C VAL A 480 37.25 -31.07 16.90
N GLN A 481 38.28 -31.54 17.58
CA GLN A 481 38.21 -31.88 19.00
C GLN A 481 38.94 -30.81 19.78
N ALA A 482 38.27 -30.30 20.81
CA ALA A 482 38.81 -29.28 21.70
C ALA A 482 38.66 -29.69 23.16
N GLU A 483 39.61 -29.22 23.94
CA GLU A 483 39.66 -29.48 25.39
C GLU A 483 39.41 -28.17 26.12
N GLY A 484 38.43 -28.15 27.06
CA GLY A 484 38.15 -27.01 27.90
C GLY A 484 38.41 -27.35 29.36
N LYS A 485 39.30 -26.61 30.00
CA LYS A 485 39.66 -26.82 31.39
C LYS A 485 39.51 -25.55 32.21
N HIS A 486 38.54 -25.56 33.12
CA HIS A 486 38.37 -24.50 34.09
C HIS A 486 38.96 -24.94 35.42
N LYS A 487 40.01 -24.25 35.86
CA LYS A 487 40.64 -24.47 37.19
C LYS A 487 40.89 -23.12 37.84
N LYS A 488 40.19 -22.84 38.93
CA LYS A 488 40.39 -21.60 39.72
C LYS A 488 40.51 -21.96 41.18
N GLN A 489 41.55 -21.45 41.80
CA GLN A 489 41.83 -21.70 43.22
C GLN A 489 42.15 -20.36 43.89
N SER A 490 41.21 -19.83 44.66
CA SER A 490 41.32 -18.55 45.36
C SER A 490 40.84 -18.69 46.80
N GLY A 491 41.63 -19.42 47.65
CA GLY A 491 41.36 -19.58 49.09
C GLY A 491 40.05 -20.27 49.45
N GLY A 492 40.06 -21.47 49.99
CA GLY A 492 38.86 -22.26 50.31
C GLY A 492 38.58 -23.35 49.26
N HIS A 493 37.30 -23.61 48.94
CA HIS A 493 36.91 -24.53 47.88
C HIS A 493 37.34 -24.02 46.52
N GLY A 494 38.06 -24.85 45.73
CA GLY A 494 38.42 -24.58 44.36
C GLY A 494 37.27 -24.77 43.39
N GLN A 495 37.47 -24.37 42.12
CA GLN A 495 36.56 -24.67 41.01
C GLN A 495 37.31 -25.55 40.00
N TYR A 496 36.72 -26.66 39.63
CA TYR A 496 37.30 -27.59 38.65
C TYR A 496 36.26 -28.15 37.71
N GLY A 497 36.44 -27.96 36.43
CA GLY A 497 35.68 -28.57 35.36
C GLY A 497 36.61 -28.84 34.16
N HIS A 498 36.48 -30.02 33.55
CA HIS A 498 37.31 -30.39 32.40
C HIS A 498 36.48 -31.25 31.45
N VAL A 499 36.41 -30.84 30.18
CA VAL A 499 35.67 -31.52 29.13
C VAL A 499 36.50 -31.61 27.85
N LYS A 500 36.30 -32.69 27.10
CA LYS A 500 36.80 -32.85 25.75
C LYS A 500 35.62 -33.05 24.81
N ILE A 501 35.43 -32.11 23.85
CA ILE A 501 34.25 -32.03 23.03
C ILE A 501 34.67 -32.08 21.55
N GLU A 502 33.96 -32.86 20.77
CA GLU A 502 34.06 -32.87 19.33
C GLU A 502 32.99 -31.95 18.73
N PHE A 503 33.39 -31.02 17.91
CA PHE A 503 32.50 -30.12 17.19
C PHE A 503 32.46 -30.51 15.71
N GLU A 504 31.26 -30.71 15.18
CA GLU A 504 31.00 -31.12 13.80
C GLU A 504 29.96 -30.21 13.15
N PRO A 505 30.08 -29.89 11.85
CA PRO A 505 29.00 -29.24 11.11
C PRO A 505 27.80 -30.21 11.01
N CYS A 506 26.59 -29.68 11.11
CA CYS A 506 25.34 -30.43 10.91
C CYS A 506 24.28 -29.52 10.28
N GLU A 507 23.14 -30.07 9.90
CA GLU A 507 21.99 -29.29 9.43
C GLU A 507 20.99 -29.14 10.58
N SER A 508 21.13 -28.09 11.39
CA SER A 508 20.23 -27.78 12.49
C SER A 508 20.31 -26.31 12.89
N GLU A 509 19.17 -25.65 13.05
CA GLU A 509 19.11 -24.26 13.53
C GLU A 509 19.54 -24.11 14.99
N THR A 510 19.48 -25.17 15.76
CA THR A 510 19.87 -25.23 17.18
C THR A 510 21.05 -26.17 17.38
N LEU A 511 21.77 -25.99 18.50
CA LEU A 511 22.83 -26.88 18.88
C LEU A 511 22.32 -28.32 19.04
N VAL A 512 22.96 -29.29 18.36
CA VAL A 512 22.76 -30.71 18.59
C VAL A 512 23.81 -31.18 19.58
N PHE A 513 23.36 -31.62 20.77
CA PHE A 513 24.26 -32.14 21.79
C PHE A 513 24.16 -33.66 21.91
N GLU A 514 25.31 -34.34 21.88
CA GLU A 514 25.43 -35.78 22.14
C GLU A 514 26.45 -36.06 23.23
N GLU A 515 26.34 -37.20 23.90
CA GLU A 515 27.31 -37.69 24.87
C GLU A 515 27.82 -39.09 24.49
N LYS A 516 29.14 -39.24 24.50
CA LYS A 516 29.84 -40.51 24.25
C LYS A 516 30.92 -40.77 25.32
N VAL A 517 30.66 -40.32 26.54
CA VAL A 517 31.62 -40.45 27.65
C VAL A 517 31.78 -41.92 28.08
N PHE A 518 33.01 -42.43 28.07
CA PHE A 518 33.32 -43.77 28.51
C PHE A 518 33.94 -43.76 29.90
N GLY A 519 33.60 -44.78 30.73
CA GLY A 519 34.22 -45.01 32.04
C GLY A 519 33.85 -44.02 33.14
N GLY A 520 32.89 -43.10 32.90
CA GLY A 520 32.42 -42.16 33.92
C GLY A 520 33.42 -41.04 34.24
N SER A 521 34.29 -40.68 33.30
CA SER A 521 35.28 -39.61 33.46
C SER A 521 34.63 -38.25 33.70
N VAL A 522 33.42 -38.04 33.21
CA VAL A 522 32.52 -36.95 33.58
C VAL A 522 31.26 -37.55 34.17
N PRO A 523 30.89 -37.25 35.41
CA PRO A 523 29.64 -37.72 36.03
C PRO A 523 28.40 -37.21 35.26
N LYS A 524 27.40 -38.09 35.07
CA LYS A 524 26.18 -37.79 34.28
C LYS A 524 25.39 -36.57 34.74
N ASN A 525 25.44 -36.27 36.06
CA ASN A 525 24.78 -35.09 36.60
C ASN A 525 25.36 -33.75 36.07
N TYR A 526 26.54 -33.75 35.47
CA TYR A 526 27.15 -32.54 34.87
C TYR A 526 26.89 -32.41 33.37
N PHE A 527 26.33 -33.42 32.67
CA PHE A 527 26.02 -33.33 31.25
C PHE A 527 25.08 -32.18 30.91
N PRO A 528 23.97 -31.95 31.68
CA PRO A 528 23.10 -30.79 31.43
C PRO A 528 23.82 -29.46 31.61
N ALA A 529 24.80 -29.36 32.48
CA ALA A 529 25.59 -28.15 32.66
C ALA A 529 26.52 -27.87 31.48
N VAL A 530 27.13 -28.95 30.92
CA VAL A 530 27.94 -28.84 29.69
C VAL A 530 27.06 -28.41 28.50
N GLU A 531 25.93 -29.09 28.31
CA GLU A 531 24.97 -28.74 27.26
C GLU A 531 24.49 -27.29 27.36
N LYS A 532 24.08 -26.86 28.54
CA LYS A 532 23.64 -25.49 28.81
C LYS A 532 24.78 -24.49 28.54
N GLY A 533 26.02 -24.81 28.93
CA GLY A 533 27.20 -23.99 28.63
C GLY A 533 27.43 -23.81 27.13
N LEU A 534 27.26 -24.88 26.36
CA LEU A 534 27.39 -24.84 24.92
C LEU A 534 26.22 -24.03 24.27
N GLN A 535 24.97 -24.26 24.73
CA GLN A 535 23.82 -23.51 24.25
C GLN A 535 23.97 -22.00 24.48
N GLU A 536 24.47 -21.60 25.65
CA GLU A 536 24.77 -20.17 25.92
C GLU A 536 25.91 -19.65 25.05
N SER A 537 26.92 -20.50 24.75
CA SER A 537 28.04 -20.14 23.89
C SER A 537 27.61 -19.91 22.44
N THR A 538 26.63 -20.68 21.91
CA THR A 538 26.15 -20.52 20.54
C THR A 538 25.49 -19.17 20.24
N ALA A 539 25.10 -18.42 21.27
CA ALA A 539 24.61 -17.06 21.09
C ALA A 539 25.66 -16.10 20.51
N HIS A 540 26.96 -16.45 20.63
CA HIS A 540 28.07 -15.62 20.17
C HIS A 540 29.14 -16.47 19.46
N GLY A 541 29.32 -16.22 18.19
CA GLY A 541 30.36 -16.88 17.39
C GLY A 541 31.76 -16.29 17.61
N VAL A 542 32.74 -16.91 17.01
CA VAL A 542 34.18 -16.60 17.21
C VAL A 542 34.76 -15.65 16.15
N LEU A 543 34.04 -15.41 15.04
CA LEU A 543 34.50 -14.51 13.95
C LEU A 543 34.03 -13.06 14.18
N ALA A 544 32.74 -12.88 14.32
CA ALA A 544 32.10 -11.58 14.36
C ALA A 544 31.10 -11.45 15.53
N GLY A 545 30.92 -12.53 16.29
CA GLY A 545 29.98 -12.57 17.42
C GLY A 545 28.53 -12.85 17.04
N TYR A 546 28.24 -13.24 15.81
CA TYR A 546 26.91 -13.64 15.40
C TYR A 546 26.53 -15.02 15.97
N PRO A 547 25.23 -15.32 16.16
CA PRO A 547 24.78 -16.62 16.65
C PRO A 547 25.28 -17.77 15.75
N VAL A 548 25.70 -18.86 16.38
CA VAL A 548 26.19 -20.05 15.66
C VAL A 548 25.07 -21.05 15.45
N VAL A 549 24.93 -21.48 14.20
CA VAL A 549 23.97 -22.51 13.77
C VAL A 549 24.70 -23.67 13.09
N ASN A 550 24.00 -24.72 12.77
CA ASN A 550 24.53 -25.88 12.07
C ASN A 550 25.69 -26.53 12.83
N LEU A 551 25.58 -26.60 14.17
CA LEU A 551 26.62 -27.11 15.06
C LEU A 551 26.15 -28.31 15.84
N LYS A 552 26.92 -29.40 15.74
CA LYS A 552 26.80 -30.55 16.62
C LYS A 552 28.00 -30.60 17.54
N ALA A 553 27.76 -30.83 18.84
CA ALA A 553 28.78 -31.00 19.87
C ALA A 553 28.62 -32.34 20.58
N THR A 554 29.66 -33.16 20.52
CA THR A 554 29.67 -34.46 21.17
C THR A 554 30.67 -34.43 22.33
N LEU A 555 30.19 -34.63 23.56
CA LEU A 555 31.01 -34.77 24.75
C LEU A 555 31.69 -36.15 24.74
N LEU A 556 33.02 -36.19 24.58
CA LEU A 556 33.77 -37.43 24.42
C LEU A 556 34.38 -37.89 25.75
N ASP A 557 35.00 -36.96 26.50
CA ASP A 557 35.79 -37.25 27.68
C ASP A 557 35.91 -36.03 28.58
N GLY A 558 36.57 -36.19 29.74
CA GLY A 558 36.86 -35.11 30.67
C GLY A 558 37.46 -35.63 31.97
N SER A 559 37.42 -34.81 32.99
CA SER A 559 37.75 -35.22 34.35
C SER A 559 37.04 -34.34 35.39
N TYR A 560 36.83 -34.88 36.58
CA TYR A 560 36.23 -34.15 37.68
C TYR A 560 37.07 -34.25 38.95
N HIS A 561 36.85 -33.34 39.87
CA HIS A 561 37.45 -33.36 41.20
C HIS A 561 36.34 -33.54 42.23
N PRO A 562 36.46 -34.54 43.17
CA PRO A 562 35.35 -34.88 44.07
C PRO A 562 34.85 -33.74 44.94
N VAL A 563 35.67 -32.70 45.20
CA VAL A 563 35.34 -31.57 46.08
C VAL A 563 35.13 -30.27 45.33
N ASP A 564 35.93 -30.04 44.27
CA ASP A 564 35.99 -28.73 43.57
C ASP A 564 35.14 -28.68 42.29
N SER A 565 34.54 -29.80 41.87
CA SER A 565 33.70 -29.85 40.69
C SER A 565 32.29 -29.39 41.02
N SER A 566 31.75 -28.54 40.13
CA SER A 566 30.40 -28.03 40.20
C SER A 566 29.79 -27.86 38.80
N GLU A 567 28.49 -27.74 38.69
CA GLU A 567 27.79 -27.42 37.43
C GLU A 567 28.36 -26.16 36.75
N GLN A 568 28.62 -25.12 37.56
CA GLN A 568 29.20 -23.88 37.06
C GLN A 568 30.61 -24.07 36.51
N ALA A 569 31.43 -24.92 37.12
CA ALA A 569 32.78 -25.19 36.63
C ALA A 569 32.77 -25.99 35.28
N PHE A 570 31.83 -26.93 35.13
CA PHE A 570 31.64 -27.65 33.88
C PHE A 570 31.07 -26.77 32.76
N LYS A 571 30.16 -25.86 33.10
CA LYS A 571 29.65 -24.85 32.22
C LYS A 571 30.80 -23.96 31.68
N MET A 572 31.64 -23.46 32.56
CA MET A 572 32.83 -22.67 32.15
C MET A 572 33.84 -23.48 31.33
N ALA A 573 34.02 -24.77 31.64
CA ALA A 573 34.85 -25.65 30.84
C ALA A 573 34.27 -25.83 29.41
N ALA A 574 32.95 -25.94 29.27
CA ALA A 574 32.29 -26.01 27.99
C ALA A 574 32.48 -24.71 27.15
N HIS A 575 32.36 -23.52 27.76
CA HIS A 575 32.66 -22.26 27.12
C HIS A 575 34.11 -22.18 26.59
N ILE A 576 35.08 -22.66 27.38
CA ILE A 576 36.50 -22.69 26.96
C ILE A 576 36.68 -23.63 25.76
N ALA A 577 36.12 -24.85 25.84
CA ALA A 577 36.20 -25.82 24.75
C ALA A 577 35.58 -25.29 23.46
N TYR A 578 34.42 -24.64 23.56
CA TYR A 578 33.73 -24.00 22.45
C TYR A 578 34.60 -22.93 21.77
N LYS A 579 35.10 -21.96 22.53
CA LYS A 579 35.92 -20.84 21.99
C LYS A 579 37.18 -21.37 21.28
N GLN A 580 37.86 -22.36 21.86
CA GLN A 580 39.06 -22.95 21.28
C GLN A 580 38.76 -23.83 20.06
N GLY A 581 37.69 -24.62 20.14
CA GLY A 581 37.27 -25.56 19.10
C GLY A 581 36.80 -24.83 17.85
N LEU A 582 35.88 -23.90 17.98
CA LEU A 582 35.32 -23.20 16.84
C LEU A 582 36.35 -22.37 16.10
N ALA A 583 37.33 -21.76 16.79
CA ALA A 583 38.41 -21.01 16.18
C ALA A 583 39.29 -21.91 15.24
N GLN A 584 39.42 -23.21 15.53
CA GLN A 584 40.19 -24.17 14.74
C GLN A 584 39.35 -24.90 13.67
N ALA A 585 37.99 -24.84 13.79
CA ALA A 585 37.08 -25.57 12.93
C ALA A 585 36.82 -24.91 11.56
N SER A 586 37.65 -23.95 11.17
CA SER A 586 37.46 -23.14 9.94
C SER A 586 36.09 -22.45 9.98
N PRO A 587 35.84 -21.56 10.92
CA PRO A 587 34.57 -20.89 11.02
C PRO A 587 34.26 -20.05 9.78
N CYS A 588 33.00 -19.86 9.45
CA CYS A 588 32.52 -19.10 8.31
C CYS A 588 31.26 -18.32 8.67
N LEU A 589 30.98 -17.27 7.90
CA LEU A 589 29.75 -16.52 7.99
C LEU A 589 28.67 -17.10 7.07
N LEU A 590 27.44 -17.09 7.53
CA LEU A 590 26.26 -17.38 6.73
C LEU A 590 25.43 -16.10 6.59
N GLU A 591 24.95 -15.85 5.38
CA GLU A 591 24.04 -14.75 5.07
C GLU A 591 22.61 -15.24 4.87
N PRO A 592 21.60 -14.47 5.28
CA PRO A 592 20.22 -14.83 5.02
C PRO A 592 19.87 -14.61 3.55
N ILE A 593 19.26 -15.63 2.94
CA ILE A 593 18.71 -15.60 1.59
C ILE A 593 17.22 -15.39 1.67
N CYS A 594 16.70 -14.51 0.83
CA CYS A 594 15.28 -14.25 0.70
C CYS A 594 14.74 -14.85 -0.60
N LEU A 595 13.57 -15.48 -0.52
CA LEU A 595 12.74 -15.77 -1.67
C LEU A 595 12.03 -14.48 -2.06
N VAL A 596 12.32 -13.99 -3.27
CA VAL A 596 11.80 -12.72 -3.81
C VAL A 596 10.89 -13.06 -4.99
N LYS A 597 9.64 -12.59 -4.92
CA LYS A 597 8.71 -12.64 -6.03
C LYS A 597 8.58 -11.25 -6.62
N VAL A 598 8.97 -11.07 -7.88
CA VAL A 598 8.85 -9.81 -8.62
C VAL A 598 7.71 -9.92 -9.62
N VAL A 599 6.79 -8.95 -9.59
CA VAL A 599 5.71 -8.80 -10.59
C VAL A 599 6.06 -7.62 -11.47
N LEU A 600 6.11 -7.82 -12.78
CA LEU A 600 6.57 -6.81 -13.74
C LEU A 600 5.94 -7.03 -15.12
N ASP A 601 6.02 -6.00 -15.98
CA ASP A 601 5.63 -6.12 -17.38
C ASP A 601 6.58 -6.99 -18.18
N ASP A 602 6.08 -7.69 -19.18
CA ASP A 602 6.86 -8.63 -20.01
C ASP A 602 8.09 -7.99 -20.65
N ALA A 603 7.98 -6.71 -21.05
CA ALA A 603 9.06 -5.98 -21.71
C ALA A 603 10.27 -5.76 -20.78
N SER A 604 10.04 -5.63 -19.47
CA SER A 604 11.09 -5.34 -18.47
C SER A 604 11.76 -6.61 -17.92
N THR A 605 11.30 -7.79 -18.28
CA THR A 605 11.75 -9.08 -17.69
C THR A 605 13.27 -9.30 -17.84
N GLY A 606 13.82 -9.07 -19.03
CA GLY A 606 15.25 -9.26 -19.28
C GLY A 606 16.17 -8.35 -18.45
N ASP A 607 15.77 -7.10 -18.29
CA ASP A 607 16.50 -6.12 -17.50
C ASP A 607 16.49 -6.47 -16.01
N ILE A 608 15.33 -6.88 -15.49
CA ILE A 608 15.19 -7.30 -14.09
C ILE A 608 15.99 -8.58 -13.81
N MET A 609 15.98 -9.58 -14.71
CA MET A 609 16.84 -10.76 -14.56
C MET A 609 18.32 -10.37 -14.49
N THR A 610 18.74 -9.39 -15.29
CA THR A 610 20.12 -8.86 -15.24
C THR A 610 20.43 -8.20 -13.89
N VAL A 611 19.49 -7.46 -13.33
CA VAL A 611 19.61 -6.83 -11.98
C VAL A 611 19.75 -7.90 -10.91
N ILE A 612 18.89 -8.93 -10.93
CA ILE A 612 18.92 -10.03 -9.96
C ILE A 612 20.29 -10.74 -9.99
N ASN A 613 20.78 -11.08 -11.19
CA ASN A 613 22.07 -11.72 -11.33
C ASN A 613 23.24 -10.84 -10.81
N LYS A 614 23.21 -9.53 -11.06
CA LYS A 614 24.22 -8.59 -10.53
C LYS A 614 24.19 -8.50 -9.00
N ARG A 615 23.05 -8.79 -8.38
CA ARG A 615 22.82 -8.82 -6.91
C ARG A 615 23.03 -10.21 -6.32
N ARG A 616 23.83 -11.06 -6.97
CA ARG A 616 24.10 -12.42 -6.52
C ARG A 616 22.85 -13.30 -6.38
N GLY A 617 21.75 -12.87 -7.00
CA GLY A 617 20.48 -13.60 -6.98
C GLY A 617 20.45 -14.71 -8.03
N THR A 618 19.63 -15.71 -7.76
CA THR A 618 19.35 -16.84 -8.67
C THR A 618 17.88 -16.84 -9.04
N VAL A 619 17.57 -16.76 -10.32
CA VAL A 619 16.19 -16.87 -10.82
C VAL A 619 15.75 -18.34 -10.76
N LEU A 620 14.64 -18.63 -10.08
CA LEU A 620 14.08 -19.96 -9.90
C LEU A 620 13.04 -20.30 -10.97
N GLY A 621 12.23 -19.31 -11.36
CA GLY A 621 11.14 -19.51 -12.31
C GLY A 621 10.53 -18.20 -12.80
N MET A 622 9.70 -18.32 -13.83
CA MET A 622 8.99 -17.22 -14.44
C MET A 622 7.65 -17.73 -14.99
N ASN A 623 6.56 -17.09 -14.59
CA ASN A 623 5.21 -17.45 -15.01
C ASN A 623 4.40 -16.19 -15.32
N PRO A 624 3.41 -16.26 -16.24
CA PRO A 624 2.43 -15.18 -16.36
C PRO A 624 1.71 -14.97 -15.03
N SER A 625 1.44 -13.73 -14.66
CA SER A 625 0.70 -13.44 -13.43
C SER A 625 -0.76 -13.87 -13.59
N GLU A 626 -1.28 -14.65 -12.63
CA GLU A 626 -2.68 -15.02 -12.56
C GLU A 626 -3.57 -13.86 -12.10
N GLU A 627 -3.00 -12.94 -11.30
CA GLU A 627 -3.74 -11.81 -10.73
C GLU A 627 -3.78 -10.59 -11.66
N GLU A 628 -2.72 -10.39 -12.47
CA GLU A 628 -2.57 -9.20 -13.32
C GLU A 628 -2.28 -9.57 -14.79
N LYS A 629 -3.28 -9.46 -15.63
CA LYS A 629 -3.17 -9.76 -17.07
C LYS A 629 -2.08 -8.89 -17.74
N GLY A 630 -1.16 -9.55 -18.49
CA GLY A 630 -0.06 -8.87 -19.18
C GLY A 630 1.13 -8.55 -18.26
N MET A 631 1.16 -9.16 -17.07
CA MET A 631 2.30 -9.12 -16.16
C MET A 631 2.91 -10.50 -16.00
N THR A 632 4.20 -10.52 -15.71
CA THR A 632 5.00 -11.72 -15.43
C THR A 632 5.37 -11.75 -13.95
N GLU A 633 5.24 -12.91 -13.30
CA GLU A 633 5.79 -13.19 -11.99
C GLU A 633 7.14 -13.89 -12.13
N LEU A 634 8.16 -13.36 -11.49
CA LEU A 634 9.50 -13.89 -11.48
C LEU A 634 9.90 -14.24 -10.05
N ASP A 635 10.19 -15.52 -9.80
CA ASP A 635 10.65 -16.01 -8.51
C ASP A 635 12.18 -16.10 -8.52
N ALA A 636 12.81 -15.55 -7.47
CA ALA A 636 14.27 -15.56 -7.34
C ALA A 636 14.70 -15.68 -5.88
N GLN A 637 15.88 -16.23 -5.65
CA GLN A 637 16.57 -16.17 -4.37
C GLN A 637 17.60 -15.05 -4.41
N ILE A 638 17.58 -14.15 -3.44
CA ILE A 638 18.48 -12.99 -3.37
C ILE A 638 18.97 -12.83 -1.93
N PRO A 639 20.27 -12.61 -1.68
CA PRO A 639 20.77 -12.28 -0.34
C PRO A 639 20.09 -11.05 0.24
N GLN A 640 19.71 -11.08 1.51
CA GLN A 640 18.99 -9.99 2.17
C GLN A 640 19.77 -8.66 2.09
N ALA A 641 21.08 -8.69 2.10
CA ALA A 641 21.91 -7.50 1.97
C ALA A 641 21.76 -6.79 0.61
N GLU A 642 21.31 -7.52 -0.43
CA GLU A 642 21.19 -7.02 -1.81
C GLU A 642 19.79 -6.52 -2.18
N ILE A 643 18.80 -6.61 -1.27
CA ILE A 643 17.41 -6.19 -1.54
C ILE A 643 17.05 -4.80 -1.02
N THR A 644 17.94 -4.15 -0.30
CA THR A 644 17.64 -2.88 0.40
C THR A 644 17.10 -1.78 -0.52
N ASP A 645 17.65 -1.63 -1.74
CA ASP A 645 17.24 -0.65 -2.75
C ASP A 645 16.53 -1.27 -3.96
N LEU A 646 16.24 -2.57 -3.91
CA LEU A 646 15.66 -3.33 -5.03
C LEU A 646 14.32 -2.74 -5.49
N ALA A 647 13.47 -2.27 -4.56
CA ALA A 647 12.21 -1.61 -4.86
C ALA A 647 12.40 -0.40 -5.79
N THR A 648 13.38 0.43 -5.51
CA THR A 648 13.70 1.63 -6.30
C THR A 648 14.17 1.24 -7.71
N VAL A 649 15.04 0.25 -7.81
CA VAL A 649 15.57 -0.21 -9.11
C VAL A 649 14.48 -0.86 -9.97
N ILE A 650 13.64 -1.72 -9.38
CA ILE A 650 12.51 -2.33 -10.10
C ILE A 650 11.60 -1.23 -10.66
N ARG A 651 11.22 -0.24 -9.84
CA ARG A 651 10.38 0.87 -10.28
C ARG A 651 11.00 1.72 -11.37
N GLN A 652 12.31 1.95 -11.33
CA GLN A 652 13.02 2.69 -12.39
C GLN A 652 12.96 1.95 -13.72
N ILE A 653 13.21 0.66 -13.73
CA ILE A 653 13.23 -0.16 -14.94
C ILE A 653 11.82 -0.31 -15.51
N THR A 654 10.85 -0.65 -14.67
CA THR A 654 9.45 -0.88 -15.07
C THR A 654 8.63 0.40 -15.15
N ARG A 655 9.27 1.56 -15.05
CA ARG A 655 8.62 2.89 -15.00
C ARG A 655 7.55 3.00 -13.91
N GLY A 656 7.70 2.21 -12.82
CA GLY A 656 6.79 2.17 -11.68
C GLY A 656 5.70 1.10 -11.76
N LEU A 657 5.61 0.29 -12.81
CA LEU A 657 4.66 -0.83 -12.90
C LEU A 657 5.03 -1.96 -11.95
N GLY A 658 6.31 -2.32 -11.88
CA GLY A 658 6.77 -3.46 -11.12
C GLY A 658 6.81 -3.24 -9.61
N TYR A 659 6.66 -4.33 -8.88
CA TYR A 659 6.82 -4.41 -7.44
C TYR A 659 7.35 -5.78 -7.04
N PHE A 660 7.77 -5.95 -5.80
CA PHE A 660 8.20 -7.25 -5.30
C PHE A 660 7.75 -7.48 -3.86
N THR A 661 7.76 -8.75 -3.48
CA THR A 661 7.67 -9.20 -2.10
C THR A 661 8.88 -10.06 -1.78
N ALA A 662 9.33 -10.05 -0.52
CA ALA A 662 10.47 -10.83 -0.07
C ALA A 662 10.13 -11.54 1.24
N GLN A 663 10.53 -12.79 1.35
CA GLN A 663 10.41 -13.61 2.56
C GLN A 663 11.73 -14.30 2.83
N PHE A 664 12.10 -14.44 4.10
CA PHE A 664 13.25 -15.25 4.48
C PHE A 664 13.04 -16.70 4.01
N ASP A 665 14.09 -17.29 3.43
CA ASP A 665 14.07 -18.66 2.93
C ASP A 665 15.06 -19.53 3.75
N HIS A 666 16.34 -19.28 3.63
CA HIS A 666 17.38 -20.07 4.34
C HIS A 666 18.65 -19.25 4.55
N TYR A 667 19.63 -19.85 5.20
CA TYR A 667 20.99 -19.33 5.33
C TYR A 667 21.94 -20.01 4.35
N GLU A 668 22.78 -19.23 3.66
CA GLU A 668 23.82 -19.72 2.77
C GLU A 668 25.18 -19.13 3.15
N GLN A 669 26.27 -19.83 2.80
CA GLN A 669 27.60 -19.36 3.13
C GLN A 669 27.93 -18.05 2.39
N LEU A 670 28.33 -17.03 3.15
CA LEU A 670 28.77 -15.74 2.61
C LEU A 670 30.04 -15.94 1.76
N PRO A 671 30.12 -15.34 0.55
CA PRO A 671 31.35 -15.37 -0.24
C PRO A 671 32.55 -14.81 0.53
N GLN A 672 33.66 -15.51 0.49
CA GLN A 672 34.88 -15.18 1.26
C GLN A 672 35.39 -13.74 1.01
N ALA A 673 35.17 -13.21 -0.19
CA ALA A 673 35.53 -11.83 -0.54
C ALA A 673 34.78 -10.76 0.29
N LEU A 674 33.60 -11.09 0.82
CA LEU A 674 32.75 -10.19 1.61
C LEU A 674 32.91 -10.41 3.13
N GLU A 675 33.46 -11.53 3.56
CA GLU A 675 33.59 -11.86 4.98
C GLU A 675 34.35 -10.78 5.78
N ALA A 676 35.46 -10.28 5.22
CA ALA A 676 36.28 -9.29 5.92
C ALA A 676 35.54 -7.99 6.22
N ASP A 677 34.72 -7.50 5.28
CA ASP A 677 33.94 -6.29 5.44
C ASP A 677 32.80 -6.48 6.47
N VAL A 678 32.13 -7.64 6.45
CA VAL A 678 31.08 -7.96 7.40
C VAL A 678 31.65 -8.08 8.82
N ILE A 679 32.81 -8.74 8.99
CA ILE A 679 33.48 -8.87 10.30
C ILE A 679 33.91 -7.47 10.83
N ALA A 680 34.43 -6.61 9.95
CA ALA A 680 34.89 -5.26 10.36
C ALA A 680 33.72 -4.37 10.85
N ASN A 681 32.53 -4.55 10.27
CA ASN A 681 31.31 -3.79 10.56
C ASN A 681 30.40 -4.47 11.59
N ALA A 682 30.77 -5.65 12.09
CA ALA A 682 29.96 -6.38 13.07
C ALA A 682 29.79 -5.57 14.38
N PRO A 683 28.63 -5.68 15.04
CA PRO A 683 28.41 -5.06 16.32
C PRO A 683 29.48 -5.59 17.32
N LYS A 684 30.25 -4.69 17.94
CA LYS A 684 31.17 -5.09 19.01
C LYS A 684 30.35 -5.44 20.23
N TYR A 685 30.10 -6.72 20.43
CA TYR A 685 29.58 -7.19 21.72
C TYR A 685 30.67 -7.00 22.75
N SER A 686 30.41 -6.24 23.82
CA SER A 686 31.29 -6.18 24.97
C SER A 686 31.48 -7.61 25.49
N GLU A 687 32.74 -8.08 25.54
CA GLU A 687 33.05 -9.37 26.16
C GLU A 687 32.40 -9.38 27.53
N TYR A 688 31.69 -10.45 27.84
CA TYR A 688 31.24 -10.71 29.21
C TYR A 688 32.51 -10.75 30.08
N GLU A 689 32.86 -9.64 30.72
CA GLU A 689 33.70 -9.62 31.90
C GLU A 689 32.89 -10.24 33.04
N GLY A 690 32.99 -11.57 33.20
CA GLY A 690 32.39 -12.33 34.24
C GLY A 690 33.37 -12.68 35.34
#